data_a5f36b3b4b4262f40a5e487eefa82b6b
#
_entry.id   a5f36b3b4b4262f40a5e487eefa82b6b
#
_cell.length_a   1.000
_cell.length_b   1.000
_cell.length_c   1.000
_cell.angle_alpha   90.00
_cell.angle_beta   90.00
_cell.angle_gamma   90.00
#
_symmetry.space_group_name_H-M   'P 1'
#
loop_
_entity.id
_entity.type
_entity.pdbx_description
1 polymer ?
#
loop_
_entity_poly.entity_id
_entity_poly.type
_entity_poly.pdbx_seq_one_letter_code
_entity_poly.pdbx_strand_id
1 'polypeptide(L)'
;MKRPIVLAALAAGLMVAGMQHALPSEPVPLPRTRPGSQPASQSKPVAPRPTAAQTTPLSSAPGVPGGPVALTPAGAPPATPALQGAPARPRIAAPFATTSGGATSPLDVTAVKQAIDLVRKNRQDEAIGVEGSITDPVARKLVEWVILRSEDSSASFSRYNAFIAANPSWPSISLLRRRAETVLWQEQNDPQTVLGFFANDPPRSPKGRFALAGALLARGETARAAGIVRDAWRGDAFSSDLESQARDGFNGLITPADDAARMDARLYADDEDAALRAAHRLDATALAVAKARISVTDQAGNAKALLDAVPENARHEPGYMFSRIQWLRRADKIVEAGQLLVSASRDPAKIIDVDQLWVERRLVARKLLDLGNLRLAYEVANSAVTPKDENYRGEQHFTAGWIALRFLHEPSLALPHFAQIAEGVSNPITLARSFYWQARAAEALGREQDARSLYRQAAYYPTAYYGQLARAKLGLDEVTLHTVPEPSPEHRMLEISRVFEILYATDERDLVAAMAADLGENAGDAGALATFASIGARHRDARATLLIGKAALRRGLPFDRYAFPDFGVPEYQQIGPEVERCVVYAIVRQESAFNPRVVSSANAIGLMQVTPAAGRDTAKRFNVTFDQRRLSEDVAYNAQLGTAELGNDIATWRGSYILAFVAYNAGPRRAREWAEQYGDPRNPRVDPIDWIEDTDLRNTQLRAARARKYASLSRAGAE
;
A
#
# COMPACT_ATOMS: atom_id res chain seq x y z
N MET A 1 12.22 42.73 0.87
CA MET A 1 11.28 42.16 -0.11
C MET A 1 10.95 40.75 0.37
N LYS A 2 9.79 40.59 0.99
CA LYS A 2 9.33 39.35 1.64
C LYS A 2 8.65 38.43 0.61
N ARG A 3 9.10 37.20 0.47
CA ARG A 3 8.39 36.18 -0.31
C ARG A 3 7.28 35.58 0.57
N PRO A 4 6.06 35.37 0.08
CA PRO A 4 5.04 34.65 0.81
C PRO A 4 5.28 33.14 0.71
N ILE A 5 5.28 32.49 1.85
CA ILE A 5 5.24 31.04 1.99
C ILE A 5 3.80 30.60 1.72
N VAL A 6 3.63 29.75 0.73
CA VAL A 6 2.33 29.15 0.38
C VAL A 6 2.16 27.91 1.26
N LEU A 7 1.26 28.00 2.23
CA LEU A 7 0.66 26.85 2.90
C LEU A 7 -0.36 26.21 1.95
N ALA A 8 -0.02 25.07 1.38
CA ALA A 8 -0.95 24.21 0.66
C ALA A 8 -0.48 22.75 0.72
N ALA A 9 -0.60 22.13 1.88
CA ALA A 9 -0.39 20.69 2.03
C ALA A 9 -1.09 20.22 3.29
N LEU A 10 -2.37 19.86 3.20
CA LEU A 10 -3.05 19.01 4.22
C LEU A 10 -4.51 18.68 3.85
N ALA A 11 -4.75 18.35 2.59
CA ALA A 11 -6.06 17.81 2.18
C ALA A 11 -5.98 16.38 1.60
N ALA A 12 -4.90 15.65 1.84
CA ALA A 12 -4.68 14.29 1.31
C ALA A 12 -4.54 13.19 2.39
N GLY A 13 -4.86 13.48 3.62
CA GLY A 13 -4.55 12.61 4.78
C GLY A 13 -5.43 11.40 5.00
N LEU A 14 -6.30 10.96 4.07
CA LEU A 14 -7.24 9.85 4.36
C LEU A 14 -7.49 8.88 3.22
N MET A 15 -6.58 8.73 2.26
CA MET A 15 -6.72 7.71 1.22
C MET A 15 -5.51 6.81 1.05
N VAL A 16 -4.72 6.57 2.08
CA VAL A 16 -3.45 5.83 1.94
C VAL A 16 -3.22 4.77 3.00
N ALA A 17 -4.24 4.01 3.30
CA ALA A 17 -3.99 2.64 3.78
C ALA A 17 -3.97 1.69 2.58
N GLY A 18 -3.05 1.89 1.65
CA GLY A 18 -2.94 1.06 0.44
C GLY A 18 -2.21 1.71 -0.72
N MET A 19 -1.91 2.99 -0.67
CA MET A 19 -0.88 3.57 -1.52
C MET A 19 0.45 3.46 -0.76
N GLN A 20 1.26 2.50 -1.14
CA GLN A 20 2.67 2.50 -0.79
C GLN A 20 3.22 3.87 -1.15
N HIS A 21 3.98 4.46 -0.24
CA HIS A 21 4.84 5.58 -0.55
C HIS A 21 5.58 5.25 -1.85
N ALA A 22 5.14 5.85 -2.96
CA ALA A 22 6.03 6.07 -4.06
C ALA A 22 7.07 7.02 -3.48
N LEU A 23 8.21 6.47 -3.08
CA LEU A 23 9.41 7.27 -2.94
C LEU A 23 9.51 8.11 -4.21
N PRO A 24 9.83 9.42 -4.12
CA PRO A 24 10.12 10.20 -5.31
C PRO A 24 11.08 9.36 -6.13
N SER A 25 10.75 9.12 -7.40
CA SER A 25 11.61 8.38 -8.31
C SER A 25 12.92 9.15 -8.39
N GLU A 26 13.91 8.74 -7.60
CA GLU A 26 15.27 9.18 -7.79
C GLU A 26 15.61 8.97 -9.27
N PRO A 27 16.21 9.94 -9.95
CA PRO A 27 16.80 9.64 -11.24
C PRO A 27 17.89 8.59 -11.00
N VAL A 28 17.57 7.34 -11.33
CA VAL A 28 18.52 6.24 -11.26
C VAL A 28 19.69 6.63 -12.16
N PRO A 29 20.94 6.72 -11.65
CA PRO A 29 22.09 6.99 -12.47
C PRO A 29 22.15 5.96 -13.60
N LEU A 30 22.32 6.43 -14.83
CA LEU A 30 22.47 5.57 -16.01
C LEU A 30 23.63 4.57 -15.77
N PRO A 31 23.43 3.28 -15.99
CA PRO A 31 24.56 2.33 -16.01
C PRO A 31 25.53 2.76 -17.11
N ARG A 32 26.79 2.88 -16.78
CA ARG A 32 27.84 3.06 -17.77
C ARG A 32 27.83 1.85 -18.69
N THR A 33 27.85 2.09 -20.00
CA THR A 33 28.00 1.06 -21.02
C THR A 33 29.20 0.15 -20.73
N ARG A 34 28.98 -1.16 -20.78
CA ARG A 34 30.06 -2.17 -20.72
C ARG A 34 31.07 -1.87 -21.81
N PRO A 35 32.40 -2.06 -21.55
CA PRO A 35 33.40 -2.05 -22.61
C PRO A 35 33.13 -3.19 -23.60
N GLY A 36 33.16 -2.86 -24.88
CA GLY A 36 32.83 -3.78 -25.95
C GLY A 36 33.67 -5.06 -25.92
N SER A 37 33.00 -6.18 -26.07
CA SER A 37 33.59 -7.48 -26.36
C SER A 37 34.19 -7.46 -27.75
N GLN A 38 35.50 -7.69 -27.86
CA GLN A 38 36.16 -7.97 -29.11
C GLN A 38 35.73 -9.36 -29.65
N PRO A 39 35.70 -9.56 -30.99
CA PRO A 39 35.24 -10.79 -31.57
C PRO A 39 36.28 -11.91 -31.42
N ALA A 40 35.80 -13.08 -31.06
CA ALA A 40 36.57 -14.30 -30.94
C ALA A 40 37.04 -14.80 -32.32
N SER A 41 38.33 -15.05 -32.46
CA SER A 41 38.92 -15.77 -33.58
C SER A 41 38.84 -17.29 -33.40
N GLN A 42 38.49 -17.90 -34.47
CA GLN A 42 38.44 -19.28 -34.92
C GLN A 42 39.14 -20.41 -34.15
N SER A 43 38.37 -21.45 -34.08
CA SER A 43 38.58 -22.87 -33.80
C SER A 43 39.82 -23.58 -34.33
N LYS A 44 40.28 -24.62 -33.62
CA LYS A 44 40.61 -25.95 -34.17
C LYS A 44 40.60 -27.06 -33.10
N PRO A 45 40.64 -28.37 -33.44
CA PRO A 45 39.68 -29.34 -32.97
C PRO A 45 40.20 -30.45 -32.02
N VAL A 46 39.30 -31.05 -31.34
CA VAL A 46 39.03 -32.40 -30.81
C VAL A 46 40.07 -33.51 -30.95
N ALA A 47 40.32 -34.27 -29.88
CA ALA A 47 40.28 -35.75 -29.80
C ALA A 47 40.53 -36.25 -28.35
N PRO A 48 40.33 -37.53 -28.01
CA PRO A 48 39.15 -38.02 -27.32
C PRO A 48 39.42 -38.60 -25.89
N ARG A 49 38.30 -38.98 -25.24
CA ARG A 49 38.25 -39.70 -23.96
C ARG A 49 39.13 -40.95 -23.90
N PRO A 50 39.53 -41.39 -22.71
CA PRO A 50 39.36 -42.78 -22.36
C PRO A 50 38.56 -43.02 -21.06
N THR A 51 38.02 -44.18 -21.07
CA THR A 51 37.07 -44.93 -20.27
C THR A 51 37.52 -45.28 -18.85
N ALA A 52 36.54 -45.36 -17.99
CA ALA A 52 36.30 -46.17 -16.81
C ALA A 52 37.44 -46.98 -16.13
N ALA A 53 37.51 -46.89 -14.84
CA ALA A 53 37.89 -47.99 -13.95
C ALA A 53 37.11 -48.00 -12.64
N GLN A 54 36.73 -49.15 -12.27
CA GLN A 54 35.83 -49.63 -11.24
C GLN A 54 36.41 -49.63 -9.81
N THR A 55 35.50 -49.61 -8.86
CA THR A 55 35.44 -50.43 -7.59
C THR A 55 36.35 -49.99 -6.47
N THR A 56 35.95 -49.97 -5.22
CA THR A 56 35.07 -50.70 -4.35
C THR A 56 35.01 -50.01 -2.97
N PRO A 57 34.17 -50.45 -2.00
CA PRO A 57 33.69 -49.63 -0.90
C PRO A 57 34.43 -49.85 0.42
N LEU A 58 34.35 -48.90 1.33
CA LEU A 58 34.63 -49.10 2.76
C LEU A 58 33.78 -48.15 3.62
N SER A 59 32.83 -48.69 4.23
CA SER A 59 32.60 -48.95 5.65
C SER A 59 32.33 -47.75 6.57
N SER A 60 31.07 -47.67 6.96
CA SER A 60 30.46 -47.47 8.32
C SER A 60 30.83 -46.28 9.20
N ALA A 61 29.82 -45.48 9.43
CA ALA A 61 29.06 -45.10 10.63
C ALA A 61 29.41 -43.75 11.26
N PRO A 62 28.55 -43.11 12.07
CA PRO A 62 27.16 -43.43 12.45
C PRO A 62 26.17 -42.31 12.25
N GLY A 63 24.90 -42.64 12.31
CA GLY A 63 23.73 -41.86 12.00
C GLY A 63 23.41 -40.64 12.87
N VAL A 64 22.69 -39.72 12.21
CA VAL A 64 21.82 -38.75 12.82
C VAL A 64 20.41 -39.01 12.26
N PRO A 65 19.38 -39.11 13.08
CA PRO A 65 18.02 -39.46 12.61
C PRO A 65 17.32 -38.21 12.10
N GLY A 66 17.17 -38.10 10.80
CA GLY A 66 16.26 -37.19 10.13
C GLY A 66 15.36 -37.98 9.21
N GLY A 67 14.23 -38.46 9.76
CA GLY A 67 13.19 -39.13 8.99
C GLY A 67 12.55 -38.13 8.02
N PRO A 68 12.15 -38.57 6.80
CA PRO A 68 11.39 -37.74 5.90
C PRO A 68 10.03 -37.48 6.51
N VAL A 69 9.64 -36.22 6.59
CA VAL A 69 8.26 -35.81 6.87
C VAL A 69 7.41 -36.38 5.72
N ALA A 70 6.69 -37.45 5.98
CA ALA A 70 5.73 -38.03 5.06
C ALA A 70 4.59 -37.01 4.88
N LEU A 71 4.52 -36.41 3.69
CA LEU A 71 3.31 -35.72 3.23
C LEU A 71 2.26 -36.81 3.05
N THR A 72 1.24 -36.80 3.89
CA THR A 72 0.03 -37.61 3.75
C THR A 72 -0.56 -37.40 2.36
N PRO A 73 -0.99 -38.46 1.65
CA PRO A 73 -1.64 -38.31 0.36
C PRO A 73 -2.93 -37.51 0.54
N ALA A 74 -3.08 -36.48 -0.30
CA ALA A 74 -4.24 -35.61 -0.31
C ALA A 74 -5.51 -36.45 -0.55
N GLY A 75 -6.32 -36.58 0.49
CA GLY A 75 -7.72 -36.99 0.38
C GLY A 75 -8.49 -36.00 -0.51
N ALA A 76 -9.71 -36.40 -0.90
CA ALA A 76 -10.64 -35.67 -1.76
C ALA A 76 -10.59 -34.15 -1.61
N PRO A 77 -10.92 -33.36 -2.67
CA PRO A 77 -10.85 -31.92 -2.62
C PRO A 77 -11.54 -31.44 -1.35
N PRO A 78 -10.88 -30.60 -0.53
CA PRO A 78 -11.49 -30.13 0.69
C PRO A 78 -12.80 -29.45 0.31
N ALA A 79 -13.87 -29.84 0.99
CA ALA A 79 -15.07 -29.02 1.04
C ALA A 79 -14.63 -27.58 1.26
N THR A 80 -15.22 -26.68 0.51
CA THR A 80 -14.99 -25.22 0.52
C THR A 80 -14.39 -24.81 1.87
N PRO A 81 -13.14 -24.31 1.94
CA PRO A 81 -12.62 -23.86 3.20
C PRO A 81 -13.58 -22.80 3.69
N ALA A 82 -14.31 -23.09 4.74
CA ALA A 82 -14.96 -22.05 5.51
C ALA A 82 -13.87 -21.01 5.75
N LEU A 83 -14.14 -19.76 5.36
CA LEU A 83 -13.24 -18.62 5.47
C LEU A 83 -12.74 -18.52 6.93
N GLN A 84 -11.77 -19.35 7.28
CA GLN A 84 -10.98 -19.17 8.47
C GLN A 84 -9.92 -18.15 8.10
N GLY A 85 -10.34 -16.87 8.16
CA GLY A 85 -9.42 -15.77 8.14
C GLY A 85 -8.39 -15.96 9.24
N ALA A 86 -7.14 -15.61 8.96
CA ALA A 86 -6.15 -15.38 9.99
C ALA A 86 -6.79 -14.58 11.12
N PRO A 87 -6.38 -14.75 12.39
CA PRO A 87 -6.96 -14.05 13.51
C PRO A 87 -6.68 -12.55 13.39
N ALA A 88 -7.44 -11.87 12.55
CA ALA A 88 -7.70 -10.47 12.77
C ALA A 88 -8.29 -10.42 14.18
N ARG A 89 -7.65 -9.68 15.08
CA ARG A 89 -8.21 -9.44 16.42
C ARG A 89 -9.69 -9.18 16.22
N PRO A 90 -10.60 -9.92 16.89
CA PRO A 90 -12.01 -9.72 16.69
C PRO A 90 -12.34 -8.30 17.13
N ARG A 91 -12.40 -7.38 16.19
CA ARG A 91 -13.18 -6.16 16.37
C ARG A 91 -14.62 -6.68 16.34
N ILE A 92 -15.25 -6.76 17.49
CA ILE A 92 -16.70 -6.84 17.58
C ILE A 92 -17.13 -5.48 17.04
N ALA A 93 -17.34 -5.41 15.73
CA ALA A 93 -17.93 -4.22 15.13
C ALA A 93 -19.31 -4.09 15.74
N ALA A 94 -19.61 -2.96 16.35
CA ALA A 94 -20.95 -2.68 16.84
C ALA A 94 -21.94 -2.86 15.66
N PRO A 95 -23.12 -3.46 15.89
CA PRO A 95 -24.08 -3.64 14.83
C PRO A 95 -24.49 -2.29 14.25
N PHE A 96 -24.78 -2.24 12.96
CA PHE A 96 -25.28 -1.05 12.32
C PHE A 96 -26.68 -0.70 12.86
N ALA A 97 -26.91 0.60 13.13
CA ALA A 97 -28.22 1.09 13.51
C ALA A 97 -29.20 0.95 12.32
N THR A 98 -30.46 0.60 12.63
CA THR A 98 -31.55 0.52 11.68
C THR A 98 -32.49 1.73 11.80
N THR A 99 -33.18 2.07 10.72
CA THR A 99 -34.18 3.14 10.69
C THR A 99 -35.50 2.63 10.14
N SER A 100 -36.59 3.03 10.75
CA SER A 100 -37.98 2.72 10.32
C SER A 100 -38.58 3.83 9.45
N GLY A 101 -37.87 4.94 9.23
CA GLY A 101 -38.40 6.09 8.47
C GLY A 101 -38.48 5.85 6.96
N GLY A 102 -39.45 6.50 6.32
CA GLY A 102 -39.56 6.60 4.86
C GLY A 102 -38.42 7.41 4.22
N ALA A 103 -38.55 7.77 2.94
CA ALA A 103 -37.57 8.61 2.23
C ALA A 103 -37.45 9.99 2.90
N THR A 104 -36.23 10.54 2.93
CA THR A 104 -35.98 11.91 3.43
C THR A 104 -36.75 12.93 2.59
N SER A 105 -37.38 13.90 3.22
CA SER A 105 -38.15 14.92 2.51
C SER A 105 -37.26 15.78 1.59
N PRO A 106 -37.79 16.31 0.46
CA PRO A 106 -37.01 17.21 -0.40
C PRO A 106 -36.49 18.47 0.33
N LEU A 107 -37.23 18.93 1.35
CA LEU A 107 -36.83 20.07 2.20
C LEU A 107 -35.58 19.69 3.03
N ASP A 108 -35.60 18.53 3.68
CA ASP A 108 -34.49 18.06 4.47
C ASP A 108 -33.27 17.79 3.57
N VAL A 109 -33.45 17.22 2.37
CA VAL A 109 -32.35 17.03 1.38
C VAL A 109 -31.72 18.38 1.00
N THR A 110 -32.55 19.41 0.78
CA THR A 110 -32.06 20.76 0.47
C THR A 110 -31.28 21.35 1.66
N ALA A 111 -31.80 21.18 2.88
CA ALA A 111 -31.13 21.63 4.11
C ALA A 111 -29.78 20.91 4.33
N VAL A 112 -29.72 19.60 4.10
CA VAL A 112 -28.45 18.84 4.15
C VAL A 112 -27.42 19.42 3.18
N LYS A 113 -27.82 19.68 1.93
CA LYS A 113 -26.93 20.28 0.94
C LYS A 113 -26.43 21.64 1.37
N GLN A 114 -27.33 22.49 1.86
CA GLN A 114 -26.99 23.82 2.38
C GLN A 114 -26.01 23.72 3.56
N ALA A 115 -26.25 22.83 4.52
CA ALA A 115 -25.36 22.65 5.66
C ALA A 115 -23.96 22.18 5.23
N ILE A 116 -23.86 21.22 4.30
CA ILE A 116 -22.59 20.76 3.76
C ILE A 116 -21.82 21.91 3.08
N ASP A 117 -22.51 22.73 2.29
CA ASP A 117 -21.90 23.88 1.61
C ASP A 117 -21.42 24.94 2.61
N LEU A 118 -22.16 25.16 3.71
CA LEU A 118 -21.76 26.07 4.79
C LEU A 118 -20.51 25.55 5.51
N VAL A 119 -20.44 24.26 5.83
CA VAL A 119 -19.24 23.64 6.45
C VAL A 119 -18.02 23.81 5.53
N ARG A 120 -18.18 23.59 4.22
CA ARG A 120 -17.08 23.80 3.24
C ARG A 120 -16.59 25.25 3.16
N LYS A 121 -17.47 26.20 3.47
CA LYS A 121 -17.16 27.64 3.52
C LYS A 121 -16.67 28.10 4.89
N ASN A 122 -16.42 27.16 5.80
CA ASN A 122 -16.03 27.42 7.19
C ASN A 122 -17.06 28.26 7.99
N ARG A 123 -18.37 28.12 7.67
CA ARG A 123 -19.50 28.80 8.32
C ARG A 123 -20.26 27.82 9.21
N GLN A 124 -19.57 27.28 10.23
CA GLN A 124 -20.08 26.16 11.02
C GLN A 124 -21.29 26.53 11.87
N ASP A 125 -21.34 27.73 12.49
CA ASP A 125 -22.47 28.15 13.31
C ASP A 125 -23.76 28.22 12.50
N GLU A 126 -23.67 28.65 11.25
CA GLU A 126 -24.81 28.66 10.34
C GLU A 126 -25.22 27.25 9.92
N ALA A 127 -24.24 26.35 9.70
CA ALA A 127 -24.54 24.96 9.44
C ALA A 127 -25.25 24.28 10.60
N ILE A 128 -24.89 24.60 11.85
CA ILE A 128 -25.56 24.15 13.07
C ILE A 128 -27.01 24.70 13.10
N GLY A 129 -27.21 25.97 12.72
CA GLY A 129 -28.54 26.54 12.60
C GLY A 129 -29.43 25.80 11.60
N VAL A 130 -28.89 25.47 10.45
CA VAL A 130 -29.57 24.65 9.40
C VAL A 130 -29.84 23.24 9.91
N GLU A 131 -28.87 22.59 10.57
CA GLU A 131 -29.02 21.26 11.18
C GLU A 131 -30.24 21.20 12.11
N GLY A 132 -30.44 22.25 12.94
CA GLY A 132 -31.60 22.37 13.86
C GLY A 132 -32.96 22.38 13.16
N SER A 133 -33.02 22.78 11.88
CA SER A 133 -34.26 22.82 11.09
C SER A 133 -34.62 21.49 10.43
N ILE A 134 -33.66 20.54 10.35
CA ILE A 134 -33.86 19.23 9.71
C ILE A 134 -34.73 18.34 10.59
N THR A 135 -35.82 17.83 10.03
CA THR A 135 -36.76 16.99 10.75
C THR A 135 -36.39 15.51 10.75
N ASP A 136 -35.78 15.04 9.69
CA ASP A 136 -35.29 13.67 9.55
C ASP A 136 -34.06 13.42 10.46
N PRO A 137 -34.16 12.49 11.44
CA PRO A 137 -33.06 12.24 12.37
C PRO A 137 -31.82 11.70 11.74
N VAL A 138 -31.92 10.93 10.63
CA VAL A 138 -30.76 10.41 9.90
C VAL A 138 -30.06 11.53 9.13
N ALA A 139 -30.82 12.40 8.48
CA ALA A 139 -30.31 13.56 7.78
C ALA A 139 -29.63 14.56 8.74
N ARG A 140 -30.23 14.81 9.92
CA ARG A 140 -29.61 15.63 10.98
C ARG A 140 -28.29 15.03 11.46
N LYS A 141 -28.26 13.73 11.75
CA LYS A 141 -27.05 13.00 12.16
C LYS A 141 -25.96 13.05 11.08
N LEU A 142 -26.32 12.98 9.80
CA LEU A 142 -25.40 13.16 8.71
C LEU A 142 -24.74 14.54 8.71
N VAL A 143 -25.52 15.61 8.94
CA VAL A 143 -24.98 16.98 9.04
C VAL A 143 -24.05 17.10 10.24
N GLU A 144 -24.42 16.59 11.40
CA GLU A 144 -23.56 16.53 12.60
C GLU A 144 -22.24 15.82 12.29
N TRP A 145 -22.29 14.66 11.62
CA TRP A 145 -21.09 13.94 11.21
C TRP A 145 -20.19 14.76 10.28
N VAL A 146 -20.77 15.54 9.34
CA VAL A 146 -20.02 16.43 8.44
C VAL A 146 -19.34 17.55 9.23
N ILE A 147 -20.06 18.19 10.17
CA ILE A 147 -19.53 19.24 11.05
C ILE A 147 -18.35 18.71 11.87
N LEU A 148 -18.52 17.57 12.53
CA LEU A 148 -17.48 16.96 13.35
C LEU A 148 -16.25 16.51 12.55
N ARG A 149 -16.41 16.22 11.26
CA ARG A 149 -15.32 15.86 10.36
C ARG A 149 -14.60 17.07 9.74
N SER A 150 -15.14 18.26 9.84
CA SER A 150 -14.48 19.47 9.34
C SER A 150 -13.13 19.70 10.05
N GLU A 151 -12.11 20.14 9.34
CA GLU A 151 -10.79 20.44 9.93
C GLU A 151 -10.87 21.61 10.91
N ASP A 152 -11.73 22.57 10.63
CA ASP A 152 -11.96 23.76 11.43
C ASP A 152 -13.08 23.57 12.46
N SER A 153 -13.45 22.33 12.82
CA SER A 153 -14.50 22.07 13.78
C SER A 153 -14.16 22.65 15.15
N SER A 154 -15.03 23.54 15.65
CA SER A 154 -14.99 24.13 16.99
C SER A 154 -15.75 23.31 18.03
N ALA A 155 -16.16 22.08 17.71
CA ALA A 155 -16.93 21.23 18.60
C ALA A 155 -16.16 20.88 19.87
N SER A 156 -16.83 20.96 21.01
CA SER A 156 -16.30 20.58 22.33
C SER A 156 -16.01 19.07 22.42
N PHE A 157 -15.19 18.65 23.37
CA PHE A 157 -14.97 17.25 23.67
C PHE A 157 -16.28 16.50 23.95
N SER A 158 -17.19 17.11 24.73
CA SER A 158 -18.48 16.50 25.06
C SER A 158 -19.31 16.20 23.82
N ARG A 159 -19.31 17.07 22.80
CA ARG A 159 -20.03 16.89 21.55
C ARG A 159 -19.46 15.73 20.73
N TYR A 160 -18.13 15.65 20.58
CA TYR A 160 -17.46 14.50 19.97
C TYR A 160 -17.77 13.20 20.70
N ASN A 161 -17.63 13.18 22.02
CA ASN A 161 -17.85 11.99 22.84
C ASN A 161 -19.30 11.50 22.75
N ALA A 162 -20.28 12.40 22.79
CA ALA A 162 -21.70 12.07 22.62
C ALA A 162 -21.97 11.41 21.27
N PHE A 163 -21.43 11.97 20.17
CA PHE A 163 -21.61 11.37 18.84
C PHE A 163 -20.98 9.99 18.74
N ILE A 164 -19.71 9.84 19.20
CA ILE A 164 -18.96 8.57 19.15
C ILE A 164 -19.68 7.49 19.96
N ALA A 165 -20.14 7.82 21.17
CA ALA A 165 -20.83 6.88 22.05
C ALA A 165 -22.17 6.42 21.48
N ALA A 166 -22.94 7.34 20.89
CA ALA A 166 -24.23 7.05 20.28
C ALA A 166 -24.13 6.32 18.93
N ASN A 167 -23.00 6.43 18.22
CA ASN A 167 -22.86 5.98 16.83
C ASN A 167 -21.55 5.17 16.58
N PRO A 168 -21.28 4.10 17.34
CA PRO A 168 -19.99 3.39 17.28
C PRO A 168 -19.71 2.69 15.94
N SER A 169 -20.74 2.41 15.14
CA SER A 169 -20.62 1.78 13.81
C SER A 169 -20.60 2.77 12.64
N TRP A 170 -20.70 4.07 12.91
CA TRP A 170 -20.64 5.07 11.85
C TRP A 170 -19.22 5.17 11.25
N PRO A 171 -19.12 5.55 9.96
CA PRO A 171 -17.82 5.77 9.32
C PRO A 171 -17.02 6.89 10.00
N SER A 172 -15.71 6.83 9.88
CA SER A 172 -14.77 7.84 10.39
C SER A 172 -14.68 7.96 11.94
N ILE A 173 -15.21 7.01 12.70
CA ILE A 173 -15.09 7.03 14.18
C ILE A 173 -13.62 7.15 14.64
N SER A 174 -12.69 6.51 13.96
CA SER A 174 -11.25 6.64 14.25
C SER A 174 -10.74 8.09 14.07
N LEU A 175 -11.24 8.82 13.09
CA LEU A 175 -10.92 10.24 12.89
C LEU A 175 -11.55 11.10 14.00
N LEU A 176 -12.85 10.90 14.26
CA LEU A 176 -13.56 11.66 15.28
C LEU A 176 -12.92 11.45 16.66
N ARG A 177 -12.48 10.24 16.98
CA ARG A 177 -11.73 9.96 18.20
C ARG A 177 -10.44 10.76 18.31
N ARG A 178 -9.61 10.77 17.25
CA ARG A 178 -8.38 11.59 17.26
C ARG A 178 -8.67 13.08 17.46
N ARG A 179 -9.78 13.57 16.91
CA ARG A 179 -10.21 14.96 17.11
C ARG A 179 -10.70 15.18 18.54
N ALA A 180 -11.51 14.28 19.08
CA ALA A 180 -11.92 14.30 20.48
C ALA A 180 -10.71 14.31 21.42
N GLU A 181 -9.68 13.49 21.16
CA GLU A 181 -8.44 13.46 21.92
C GLU A 181 -7.67 14.78 21.83
N THR A 182 -7.71 15.45 20.68
CA THR A 182 -7.09 16.77 20.51
C THR A 182 -7.78 17.82 21.39
N VAL A 183 -9.12 17.83 21.35
CA VAL A 183 -9.93 18.78 22.17
C VAL A 183 -9.84 18.44 23.66
N LEU A 184 -9.84 17.15 24.01
CA LEU A 184 -9.66 16.68 25.39
C LEU A 184 -8.36 17.21 26.01
N TRP A 185 -7.26 17.21 25.24
CA TRP A 185 -5.98 17.79 25.64
C TRP A 185 -6.05 19.31 25.76
N GLN A 186 -6.70 19.99 24.83
CA GLN A 186 -6.80 21.45 24.81
C GLN A 186 -7.68 22.03 25.93
N GLU A 187 -8.80 21.38 26.21
CA GLU A 187 -9.75 21.78 27.25
C GLU A 187 -9.27 21.43 28.67
N GLN A 188 -8.20 20.64 28.79
CA GLN A 188 -7.67 20.17 30.09
C GLN A 188 -8.75 19.55 30.97
N ASN A 189 -9.54 18.65 30.40
CA ASN A 189 -10.64 17.99 31.07
C ASN A 189 -10.19 17.29 32.37
N ASP A 190 -11.11 17.15 33.33
CA ASP A 190 -10.80 16.50 34.59
C ASP A 190 -10.35 15.03 34.43
N PRO A 191 -9.51 14.52 35.36
CA PRO A 191 -8.95 13.17 35.26
C PRO A 191 -10.01 12.05 35.16
N GLN A 192 -11.16 12.19 35.78
CA GLN A 192 -12.24 11.19 35.75
C GLN A 192 -12.83 11.07 34.34
N THR A 193 -13.10 12.19 33.69
CA THR A 193 -13.58 12.27 32.30
C THR A 193 -12.57 11.65 31.34
N VAL A 194 -11.28 11.99 31.47
CA VAL A 194 -10.21 11.42 30.63
C VAL A 194 -10.11 9.92 30.80
N LEU A 195 -10.08 9.40 32.01
CA LEU A 195 -10.01 7.97 32.30
C LEU A 195 -11.25 7.22 31.80
N GLY A 196 -12.45 7.82 31.95
CA GLY A 196 -13.68 7.26 31.43
C GLY A 196 -13.67 7.11 29.91
N PHE A 197 -13.16 8.11 29.19
CA PHE A 197 -13.06 8.09 27.72
C PHE A 197 -12.11 7.00 27.22
N PHE A 198 -11.02 6.73 27.92
CA PHE A 198 -10.03 5.73 27.53
C PHE A 198 -10.22 4.35 28.18
N ALA A 199 -11.27 4.16 28.98
CA ALA A 199 -11.46 2.92 29.73
C ALA A 199 -11.51 1.66 28.85
N ASN A 200 -12.18 1.74 27.70
CA ASN A 200 -12.40 0.60 26.79
C ASN A 200 -11.69 0.72 25.43
N ASP A 201 -11.12 1.87 25.12
CA ASP A 201 -10.48 2.12 23.83
C ASP A 201 -9.27 3.04 24.04
N PRO A 202 -8.03 2.53 23.87
CA PRO A 202 -6.81 3.28 24.17
C PRO A 202 -6.63 4.50 23.26
N PRO A 203 -5.82 5.49 23.67
CA PRO A 203 -5.52 6.68 22.88
C PRO A 203 -4.95 6.35 21.50
N ARG A 204 -5.39 7.13 20.50
CA ARG A 204 -4.99 6.97 19.09
C ARG A 204 -4.11 8.11 18.58
N SER A 205 -3.84 9.10 19.43
CA SER A 205 -3.01 10.26 19.10
C SER A 205 -2.03 10.58 20.23
N PRO A 206 -0.93 11.29 19.93
CA PRO A 206 0.00 11.76 20.98
C PRO A 206 -0.69 12.61 22.04
N LYS A 207 -1.60 13.51 21.65
CA LYS A 207 -2.36 14.34 22.59
C LYS A 207 -3.23 13.50 23.51
N GLY A 208 -3.89 12.47 22.99
CA GLY A 208 -4.67 11.52 23.79
C GLY A 208 -3.80 10.74 24.79
N ARG A 209 -2.60 10.31 24.37
CA ARG A 209 -1.63 9.63 25.24
C ARG A 209 -1.15 10.54 26.36
N PHE A 210 -0.82 11.78 26.06
CA PHE A 210 -0.41 12.75 27.07
C PHE A 210 -1.57 13.14 28.01
N ALA A 211 -2.80 13.29 27.50
CA ALA A 211 -3.97 13.51 28.34
C ALA A 211 -4.19 12.35 29.32
N LEU A 212 -4.13 11.10 28.82
CA LEU A 212 -4.27 9.91 29.68
C LEU A 212 -3.12 9.83 30.72
N ALA A 213 -1.90 10.13 30.32
CA ALA A 213 -0.75 10.14 31.24
C ALA A 213 -0.93 11.19 32.34
N GLY A 214 -1.39 12.40 32.02
CA GLY A 214 -1.70 13.44 32.99
C GLY A 214 -2.78 13.00 34.01
N ALA A 215 -3.86 12.38 33.52
CA ALA A 215 -4.92 11.86 34.37
C ALA A 215 -4.44 10.72 35.30
N LEU A 216 -3.54 9.85 34.81
CA LEU A 216 -2.93 8.79 35.63
C LEU A 216 -1.99 9.38 36.71
N LEU A 217 -1.23 10.43 36.39
CA LEU A 217 -0.38 11.13 37.36
C LEU A 217 -1.22 11.76 38.47
N ALA A 218 -2.33 12.40 38.12
CA ALA A 218 -3.25 12.99 39.11
C ALA A 218 -3.84 11.94 40.08
N ARG A 219 -3.87 10.64 39.66
CA ARG A 219 -4.26 9.51 40.50
C ARG A 219 -3.11 8.80 41.23
N GLY A 220 -1.86 9.28 41.05
CA GLY A 220 -0.70 8.65 41.64
C GLY A 220 -0.18 7.41 40.89
N GLU A 221 -0.73 7.12 39.70
CA GLU A 221 -0.33 5.95 38.89
C GLU A 221 0.93 6.26 38.04
N THR A 222 1.98 6.74 38.68
CA THR A 222 3.18 7.29 38.01
C THR A 222 3.87 6.30 37.09
N ALA A 223 3.94 5.01 37.43
CA ALA A 223 4.62 4.02 36.59
C ALA A 223 3.88 3.80 35.26
N ARG A 224 2.55 3.76 35.28
CA ARG A 224 1.73 3.64 34.06
C ARG A 224 1.83 4.89 33.20
N ALA A 225 1.75 6.07 33.82
CA ALA A 225 1.91 7.33 33.13
C ALA A 225 3.27 7.42 32.43
N ALA A 226 4.37 7.06 33.13
CA ALA A 226 5.72 7.05 32.57
C ALA A 226 5.83 6.13 31.33
N GLY A 227 5.22 4.95 31.36
CA GLY A 227 5.18 4.05 30.21
C GLY A 227 4.55 4.71 28.99
N ILE A 228 3.35 5.29 29.16
CA ILE A 228 2.61 5.95 28.07
C ILE A 228 3.37 7.16 27.52
N VAL A 229 3.95 7.99 28.41
CA VAL A 229 4.74 9.17 28.01
C VAL A 229 5.95 8.75 27.17
N ARG A 230 6.71 7.75 27.62
CA ARG A 230 7.91 7.27 26.92
C ARG A 230 7.57 6.66 25.56
N ASP A 231 6.51 5.86 25.48
CA ASP A 231 6.07 5.26 24.22
C ASP A 231 5.65 6.35 23.22
N ALA A 232 4.87 7.34 23.65
CA ALA A 232 4.50 8.49 22.82
C ALA A 232 5.71 9.31 22.39
N TRP A 233 6.63 9.59 23.35
CA TRP A 233 7.84 10.38 23.10
C TRP A 233 8.73 9.74 22.05
N ARG A 234 9.00 8.44 22.19
CA ARG A 234 9.88 7.68 21.29
C ARG A 234 9.31 7.54 19.88
N GLY A 235 8.02 7.24 19.78
CA GLY A 235 7.41 6.78 18.50
C GLY A 235 6.61 7.82 17.75
N ASP A 236 5.89 8.71 18.45
CA ASP A 236 4.90 9.56 17.80
C ASP A 236 5.53 10.82 17.16
N ALA A 237 4.92 11.22 16.02
CA ALA A 237 5.16 12.53 15.42
C ALA A 237 4.26 13.58 16.08
N PHE A 238 4.82 14.71 16.45
CA PHE A 238 4.07 15.86 16.98
C PHE A 238 4.86 17.16 16.83
N SER A 239 4.15 18.29 16.88
CA SER A 239 4.75 19.61 16.71
C SER A 239 5.76 19.97 17.80
N SER A 240 6.62 20.95 17.52
CA SER A 240 7.54 21.52 18.50
C SER A 240 6.83 22.03 19.74
N ASP A 241 5.63 22.62 19.57
CA ASP A 241 4.86 23.15 20.69
C ASP A 241 4.35 22.03 21.62
N LEU A 242 3.84 20.94 21.04
CA LEU A 242 3.44 19.76 21.83
C LEU A 242 4.65 19.08 22.47
N GLU A 243 5.81 19.11 21.80
CA GLU A 243 7.09 18.61 22.34
C GLU A 243 7.49 19.38 23.61
N SER A 244 7.41 20.72 23.57
CA SER A 244 7.69 21.58 24.72
C SER A 244 6.69 21.33 25.85
N GLN A 245 5.38 21.33 25.55
CA GLN A 245 4.33 21.07 26.55
C GLN A 245 4.52 19.71 27.24
N ALA A 246 4.84 18.66 26.46
CA ALA A 246 5.05 17.33 27.01
C ALA A 246 6.31 17.28 27.91
N ARG A 247 7.39 17.95 27.55
CA ARG A 247 8.58 18.02 28.41
C ARG A 247 8.31 18.76 29.72
N ASP A 248 7.61 19.87 29.65
CA ASP A 248 7.29 20.67 30.86
C ASP A 248 6.33 19.91 31.77
N GLY A 249 5.27 19.31 31.19
CA GLY A 249 4.24 18.60 31.93
C GLY A 249 4.66 17.23 32.48
N PHE A 250 5.67 16.58 31.85
CA PHE A 250 6.14 15.24 32.23
C PHE A 250 7.64 15.24 32.60
N ASN A 251 8.11 16.34 33.13
CA ASN A 251 9.52 16.49 33.59
C ASN A 251 9.90 15.34 34.51
N GLY A 252 11.08 14.74 34.28
CA GLY A 252 11.60 13.60 35.06
C GLY A 252 11.05 12.21 34.62
N LEU A 253 10.03 12.14 33.75
CA LEU A 253 9.57 10.86 33.17
C LEU A 253 10.28 10.52 31.86
N ILE A 254 10.80 11.51 31.15
CA ILE A 254 11.53 11.38 29.90
C ILE A 254 13.03 11.35 30.20
N THR A 255 13.71 10.28 29.75
CA THR A 255 15.15 10.07 30.02
C THR A 255 15.99 10.38 28.77
N PRO A 256 17.32 10.54 28.88
CA PRO A 256 18.19 10.65 27.70
C PRO A 256 18.08 9.48 26.71
N ALA A 257 17.80 8.25 27.19
CA ALA A 257 17.55 7.11 26.34
C ALA A 257 16.27 7.27 25.52
N ASP A 258 15.26 7.98 26.05
CA ASP A 258 14.04 8.29 25.31
C ASP A 258 14.29 9.34 24.23
N ASP A 259 15.15 10.34 24.49
CA ASP A 259 15.59 11.32 23.50
C ASP A 259 16.41 10.65 22.37
N ALA A 260 17.30 9.70 22.70
CA ALA A 260 18.05 8.93 21.70
C ALA A 260 17.11 8.11 20.79
N ALA A 261 16.14 7.41 21.37
CA ALA A 261 15.14 6.67 20.63
C ALA A 261 14.26 7.59 19.74
N ARG A 262 13.89 8.78 20.26
CA ARG A 262 13.18 9.80 19.49
C ARG A 262 14.00 10.31 18.32
N MET A 263 15.28 10.66 18.54
CA MET A 263 16.18 11.09 17.48
C MET A 263 16.20 10.08 16.34
N ASP A 264 16.40 8.81 16.67
CA ASP A 264 16.44 7.73 15.68
C ASP A 264 15.11 7.59 14.95
N ALA A 265 13.98 7.56 15.66
CA ALA A 265 12.65 7.43 15.06
C ALA A 265 12.32 8.61 14.13
N ARG A 266 12.73 9.83 14.48
CA ARG A 266 12.53 11.02 13.63
C ARG A 266 13.43 11.00 12.40
N LEU A 267 14.67 10.51 12.51
CA LEU A 267 15.56 10.33 11.36
C LEU A 267 15.03 9.29 10.35
N TYR A 268 14.37 8.23 10.81
CA TYR A 268 13.68 7.28 9.91
C TYR A 268 12.42 7.86 9.27
N ALA A 269 11.82 8.87 9.90
CA ALA A 269 10.62 9.54 9.39
C ALA A 269 10.93 10.81 8.57
N ASP A 270 12.20 11.08 8.26
CA ASP A 270 12.69 12.28 7.58
C ASP A 270 12.23 13.61 8.25
N ASP A 271 12.03 13.57 9.60
CA ASP A 271 11.68 14.72 10.42
C ASP A 271 12.96 15.30 11.06
N GLU A 272 13.72 16.01 10.24
CA GLU A 272 15.06 16.52 10.57
C GLU A 272 15.06 17.44 11.77
N ASP A 273 14.11 18.39 11.81
CA ASP A 273 14.02 19.37 12.88
C ASP A 273 13.78 18.71 14.24
N ALA A 274 12.86 17.75 14.32
CA ALA A 274 12.61 17.03 15.56
C ALA A 274 13.79 16.11 15.95
N ALA A 275 14.46 15.50 14.97
CA ALA A 275 15.66 14.70 15.21
C ALA A 275 16.80 15.55 15.77
N LEU A 276 17.06 16.72 15.18
CA LEU A 276 18.09 17.65 15.65
C LEU A 276 17.76 18.20 17.05
N ARG A 277 16.49 18.53 17.34
CA ARG A 277 16.10 18.95 18.70
C ARG A 277 16.38 17.84 19.73
N ALA A 278 16.09 16.57 19.37
CA ALA A 278 16.40 15.45 20.25
C ALA A 278 17.91 15.25 20.41
N ALA A 279 18.69 15.32 19.32
CA ALA A 279 20.15 15.19 19.35
C ALA A 279 20.83 16.27 20.20
N HIS A 280 20.36 17.53 20.15
CA HIS A 280 20.88 18.63 20.97
C HIS A 280 20.67 18.45 22.48
N ARG A 281 19.72 17.60 22.90
CA ARG A 281 19.51 17.26 24.32
C ARG A 281 20.42 16.13 24.79
N LEU A 282 21.13 15.48 23.89
CA LEU A 282 22.06 14.39 24.16
C LEU A 282 23.51 14.93 24.22
N ASP A 283 24.35 14.44 23.36
CA ASP A 283 25.77 14.77 23.33
C ASP A 283 26.29 15.10 21.91
N ALA A 284 27.55 15.45 21.80
CA ALA A 284 28.20 15.77 20.53
C ALA A 284 28.23 14.59 19.57
N THR A 285 28.26 13.34 20.05
CA THR A 285 28.26 12.13 19.25
C THR A 285 26.88 11.92 18.59
N ALA A 286 25.83 12.05 19.39
CA ALA A 286 24.44 11.96 18.87
C ALA A 286 24.17 13.04 17.81
N LEU A 287 24.63 14.27 18.04
CA LEU A 287 24.53 15.35 17.08
C LEU A 287 25.32 15.08 15.78
N ALA A 288 26.52 14.50 15.89
CA ALA A 288 27.31 14.11 14.72
C ALA A 288 26.61 12.99 13.92
N VAL A 289 26.02 11.98 14.60
CA VAL A 289 25.22 10.93 13.96
C VAL A 289 24.00 11.51 13.26
N ALA A 290 23.25 12.40 13.93
CA ALA A 290 22.06 13.01 13.34
C ALA A 290 22.41 13.80 12.05
N LYS A 291 23.41 14.67 12.11
CA LYS A 291 23.89 15.46 10.95
C LYS A 291 24.37 14.57 9.80
N ALA A 292 25.09 13.50 10.10
CA ALA A 292 25.57 12.56 9.10
C ALA A 292 24.39 11.84 8.40
N ARG A 293 23.41 11.39 9.16
CA ARG A 293 22.22 10.71 8.63
C ARG A 293 21.34 11.63 7.78
N ILE A 294 21.09 12.85 8.23
CA ILE A 294 20.36 13.89 7.48
C ILE A 294 21.07 14.17 6.17
N SER A 295 22.40 14.37 6.17
CA SER A 295 23.15 14.63 4.93
C SER A 295 23.06 13.49 3.91
N VAL A 296 22.90 12.24 4.36
CA VAL A 296 22.66 11.08 3.48
C VAL A 296 21.23 11.13 2.90
N THR A 297 20.24 11.44 3.73
CA THR A 297 18.85 11.60 3.26
C THR A 297 18.77 12.68 2.19
N ASP A 298 19.36 13.85 2.43
CA ASP A 298 19.43 14.99 1.50
C ASP A 298 20.33 14.80 0.29
N GLN A 299 21.05 13.69 0.23
CA GLN A 299 22.04 13.43 -0.81
C GLN A 299 23.11 14.54 -0.92
N ALA A 300 23.46 15.13 0.22
CA ALA A 300 24.41 16.24 0.27
C ALA A 300 25.82 15.81 -0.17
N GLY A 301 26.52 16.69 -0.90
CA GLY A 301 27.87 16.36 -1.43
C GLY A 301 28.92 16.03 -0.36
N ASN A 302 28.71 16.50 0.87
CA ASN A 302 29.57 16.24 2.02
C ASN A 302 29.14 15.04 2.89
N ALA A 303 28.12 14.27 2.49
CA ALA A 303 27.58 13.16 3.26
C ALA A 303 28.65 12.14 3.67
N LYS A 304 29.57 11.80 2.75
CA LYS A 304 30.71 10.91 3.09
C LYS A 304 31.57 11.45 4.21
N ALA A 305 31.94 12.71 4.13
CA ALA A 305 32.81 13.34 5.14
C ALA A 305 32.13 13.37 6.53
N LEU A 306 30.83 13.66 6.57
CA LEU A 306 30.07 13.64 7.81
C LEU A 306 29.91 12.23 8.40
N LEU A 307 29.68 11.21 7.55
CA LEU A 307 29.66 9.80 7.98
C LEU A 307 31.03 9.39 8.56
N ASP A 308 32.11 9.74 7.88
CA ASP A 308 33.46 9.37 8.32
C ASP A 308 33.92 10.15 9.57
N ALA A 309 33.32 11.29 9.88
CA ALA A 309 33.57 12.09 11.07
C ALA A 309 32.83 11.57 12.33
N VAL A 310 31.85 10.68 12.18
CA VAL A 310 31.16 10.07 13.35
C VAL A 310 32.17 9.24 14.15
N PRO A 311 32.23 9.36 15.49
CA PRO A 311 33.08 8.54 16.34
C PRO A 311 32.89 7.04 16.11
N GLU A 312 34.00 6.28 16.20
CA GLU A 312 34.01 4.84 15.86
C GLU A 312 33.02 4.00 16.69
N ASN A 313 32.90 4.33 17.97
CA ASN A 313 31.98 3.65 18.90
C ASN A 313 30.52 3.78 18.49
N ALA A 314 30.12 4.84 17.77
CA ALA A 314 28.77 5.06 17.28
C ALA A 314 28.53 4.48 15.87
N ARG A 315 29.57 4.03 15.16
CA ARG A 315 29.44 3.49 13.79
C ARG A 315 28.80 2.10 13.73
N HIS A 316 28.69 1.42 14.86
CA HIS A 316 28.03 0.12 14.98
C HIS A 316 26.52 0.22 15.27
N GLU A 317 26.03 1.42 15.55
CA GLU A 317 24.61 1.64 15.81
C GLU A 317 23.77 1.39 14.55
N PRO A 318 22.62 0.69 14.65
CA PRO A 318 21.80 0.30 13.49
C PRO A 318 21.39 1.48 12.61
N GLY A 319 21.07 2.63 13.23
CA GLY A 319 20.70 3.84 12.50
C GLY A 319 21.83 4.43 11.66
N TYR A 320 23.06 4.46 12.19
CA TYR A 320 24.24 4.87 11.42
C TYR A 320 24.51 3.88 10.29
N MET A 321 24.49 2.57 10.59
CA MET A 321 24.71 1.53 9.58
C MET A 321 23.70 1.62 8.44
N PHE A 322 22.45 1.86 8.74
CA PHE A 322 21.41 2.07 7.74
C PHE A 322 21.76 3.21 6.76
N SER A 323 22.12 4.38 7.30
CA SER A 323 22.51 5.53 6.46
C SER A 323 23.81 5.27 5.71
N ARG A 324 24.78 4.55 6.30
CA ARG A 324 26.01 4.14 5.60
C ARG A 324 25.70 3.23 4.42
N ILE A 325 24.78 2.28 4.56
CA ILE A 325 24.31 1.39 3.49
C ILE A 325 23.64 2.20 2.38
N GLN A 326 22.76 3.14 2.72
CA GLN A 326 22.12 4.02 1.75
C GLN A 326 23.15 4.83 0.95
N TRP A 327 24.15 5.39 1.64
CA TRP A 327 25.23 6.12 0.99
C TRP A 327 26.04 5.21 0.03
N LEU A 328 26.42 4.01 0.49
CA LEU A 328 27.16 3.05 -0.33
C LEU A 328 26.38 2.68 -1.60
N ARG A 329 25.07 2.39 -1.47
CA ARG A 329 24.21 2.07 -2.61
C ARG A 329 24.13 3.23 -3.60
N ARG A 330 23.97 4.48 -3.11
CA ARG A 330 23.89 5.67 -3.95
C ARG A 330 25.23 6.00 -4.62
N ALA A 331 26.34 5.66 -3.96
CA ALA A 331 27.69 5.79 -4.50
C ALA A 331 28.10 4.62 -5.43
N ASP A 332 27.16 3.76 -5.82
CA ASP A 332 27.35 2.57 -6.66
C ASP A 332 28.32 1.52 -6.08
N LYS A 333 28.55 1.55 -4.76
CA LYS A 333 29.34 0.59 -3.99
C LYS A 333 28.47 -0.57 -3.50
N ILE A 334 27.85 -1.26 -4.45
CA ILE A 334 26.75 -2.18 -4.19
C ILE A 334 27.20 -3.43 -3.42
N VAL A 335 28.40 -3.96 -3.75
CA VAL A 335 28.94 -5.16 -3.08
C VAL A 335 29.25 -4.84 -1.61
N GLU A 336 29.86 -3.68 -1.33
CA GLU A 336 30.16 -3.22 0.03
C GLU A 336 28.85 -3.03 0.83
N ALA A 337 27.81 -2.44 0.21
CA ALA A 337 26.49 -2.30 0.82
C ALA A 337 25.87 -3.66 1.16
N GLY A 338 25.98 -4.63 0.26
CA GLY A 338 25.46 -5.99 0.45
C GLY A 338 26.17 -6.71 1.61
N GLN A 339 27.50 -6.63 1.66
CA GLN A 339 28.29 -7.22 2.75
C GLN A 339 27.93 -6.62 4.11
N LEU A 340 27.76 -5.29 4.15
CA LEU A 340 27.37 -4.59 5.37
C LEU A 340 25.94 -5.00 5.82
N LEU A 341 25.00 -5.18 4.88
CA LEU A 341 23.66 -5.68 5.16
C LEU A 341 23.65 -7.11 5.72
N VAL A 342 24.48 -8.00 5.21
CA VAL A 342 24.58 -9.38 5.71
C VAL A 342 25.16 -9.41 7.12
N SER A 343 26.11 -8.53 7.44
CA SER A 343 26.72 -8.40 8.77
C SER A 343 25.87 -7.61 9.77
N ALA A 344 24.83 -6.89 9.34
CA ALA A 344 23.98 -6.08 10.19
C ALA A 344 23.23 -6.92 11.25
N SER A 345 22.92 -6.29 12.38
CA SER A 345 22.17 -6.92 13.45
C SER A 345 20.85 -7.53 12.94
N ARG A 346 20.52 -8.71 13.45
CA ARG A 346 19.24 -9.39 13.22
C ARG A 346 18.30 -9.34 14.43
N ASP A 347 18.70 -8.61 15.45
CA ASP A 347 17.90 -8.42 16.66
C ASP A 347 16.82 -7.34 16.39
N PRO A 348 15.53 -7.72 16.32
CA PRO A 348 14.44 -6.78 16.02
C PRO A 348 14.28 -5.71 17.11
N ALA A 349 14.76 -5.96 18.34
CA ALA A 349 14.69 -5.00 19.42
C ALA A 349 15.67 -3.82 19.25
N LYS A 350 16.71 -4.01 18.42
CA LYS A 350 17.73 -2.98 18.12
C LYS A 350 17.41 -2.18 16.87
N ILE A 351 16.51 -2.66 16.02
CA ILE A 351 16.17 -2.04 14.74
C ILE A 351 14.87 -1.27 14.91
N ILE A 352 14.91 0.04 14.82
CA ILE A 352 13.74 0.90 15.00
C ILE A 352 12.74 0.70 13.87
N ASP A 353 13.23 0.65 12.62
CA ASP A 353 12.39 0.49 11.43
C ASP A 353 12.86 -0.69 10.56
N VAL A 354 12.29 -1.85 10.82
CA VAL A 354 12.59 -3.08 10.05
C VAL A 354 12.03 -3.03 8.63
N ASP A 355 10.97 -2.24 8.40
CA ASP A 355 10.34 -2.10 7.10
C ASP A 355 11.21 -1.26 6.16
N GLN A 356 11.75 -0.13 6.65
CA GLN A 356 12.71 0.68 5.90
C GLN A 356 14.01 -0.09 5.62
N LEU A 357 14.48 -0.87 6.59
CA LEU A 357 15.67 -1.71 6.37
C LEU A 357 15.40 -2.78 5.30
N TRP A 358 14.19 -3.35 5.25
CA TRP A 358 13.80 -4.26 4.18
C TRP A 358 13.78 -3.57 2.81
N VAL A 359 13.23 -2.37 2.71
CA VAL A 359 13.24 -1.59 1.46
C VAL A 359 14.67 -1.43 0.95
N GLU A 360 15.61 -1.07 1.82
CA GLU A 360 17.02 -0.89 1.44
C GLU A 360 17.67 -2.23 1.01
N ARG A 361 17.41 -3.33 1.75
CA ARG A 361 17.87 -4.67 1.39
C ARG A 361 17.38 -5.10 0.00
N ARG A 362 16.12 -4.88 -0.29
CA ARG A 362 15.51 -5.18 -1.59
C ARG A 362 16.22 -4.43 -2.72
N LEU A 363 16.45 -3.13 -2.54
CA LEU A 363 17.16 -2.30 -3.54
C LEU A 363 18.58 -2.79 -3.80
N VAL A 364 19.33 -3.13 -2.74
CA VAL A 364 20.68 -3.66 -2.87
C VAL A 364 20.68 -5.05 -3.49
N ALA A 365 19.77 -5.95 -3.09
CA ALA A 365 19.69 -7.29 -3.66
C ALA A 365 19.44 -7.26 -5.18
N ARG A 366 18.53 -6.38 -5.66
CA ARG A 366 18.29 -6.21 -7.10
C ARG A 366 19.51 -5.70 -7.85
N LYS A 367 20.20 -4.69 -7.31
CA LYS A 367 21.44 -4.21 -7.92
C LYS A 367 22.56 -5.28 -7.93
N LEU A 368 22.62 -6.14 -6.92
CA LEU A 368 23.54 -7.27 -6.90
C LEU A 368 23.22 -8.31 -7.99
N LEU A 369 21.94 -8.53 -8.30
CA LEU A 369 21.53 -9.37 -9.43
C LEU A 369 22.02 -8.77 -10.76
N ASP A 370 21.84 -7.46 -10.97
CA ASP A 370 22.34 -6.76 -12.16
C ASP A 370 23.86 -6.89 -12.32
N LEU A 371 24.60 -6.96 -11.20
CA LEU A 371 26.06 -7.16 -11.19
C LEU A 371 26.49 -8.64 -11.31
N GLY A 372 25.53 -9.58 -11.32
CA GLY A 372 25.81 -11.02 -11.35
C GLY A 372 26.25 -11.62 -10.00
N ASN A 373 26.13 -10.86 -8.90
CA ASN A 373 26.48 -11.32 -7.54
C ASN A 373 25.31 -12.09 -6.89
N LEU A 374 24.91 -13.18 -7.52
CA LEU A 374 23.67 -13.90 -7.24
C LEU A 374 23.58 -14.42 -5.79
N ARG A 375 24.67 -15.02 -5.27
CA ARG A 375 24.68 -15.57 -3.91
C ARG A 375 24.57 -14.47 -2.87
N LEU A 376 25.30 -13.37 -3.01
CA LEU A 376 25.20 -12.24 -2.09
C LEU A 376 23.82 -11.57 -2.16
N ALA A 377 23.21 -11.50 -3.34
CA ALA A 377 21.83 -11.00 -3.50
C ALA A 377 20.83 -11.84 -2.69
N TYR A 378 20.96 -13.17 -2.77
CA TYR A 378 20.14 -14.08 -1.97
C TYR A 378 20.39 -13.89 -0.47
N GLU A 379 21.64 -13.83 -0.03
CA GLU A 379 21.99 -13.64 1.38
C GLU A 379 21.45 -12.33 1.94
N VAL A 380 21.50 -11.24 1.19
CA VAL A 380 20.94 -9.94 1.56
C VAL A 380 19.42 -10.05 1.77
N ALA A 381 18.70 -10.73 0.90
CA ALA A 381 17.26 -10.91 1.02
C ALA A 381 16.89 -11.87 2.16
N ASN A 382 17.58 -13.02 2.26
CA ASN A 382 17.31 -14.08 3.22
C ASN A 382 17.68 -13.70 4.67
N SER A 383 18.71 -12.87 4.85
CA SER A 383 19.16 -12.45 6.18
C SER A 383 18.37 -11.28 6.78
N ALA A 384 17.29 -10.85 6.14
CA ALA A 384 16.47 -9.77 6.66
C ALA A 384 15.72 -10.16 7.95
N VAL A 385 15.59 -9.20 8.85
CA VAL A 385 14.64 -9.30 9.96
C VAL A 385 13.22 -9.21 9.38
N THR A 386 12.31 -9.98 9.95
CA THR A 386 10.91 -10.05 9.47
C THR A 386 10.25 -8.66 9.52
N PRO A 387 9.81 -8.11 8.38
CA PRO A 387 9.12 -6.83 8.34
C PRO A 387 7.80 -6.84 9.13
N LYS A 388 7.41 -5.67 9.66
CA LYS A 388 6.13 -5.50 10.36
C LYS A 388 4.97 -5.41 9.37
N ASP A 389 5.16 -4.74 8.24
CA ASP A 389 4.15 -4.67 7.17
C ASP A 389 3.97 -6.03 6.50
N GLU A 390 2.72 -6.48 6.36
CA GLU A 390 2.37 -7.77 5.76
C GLU A 390 2.85 -7.90 4.31
N ASN A 391 2.76 -6.82 3.53
CA ASN A 391 3.20 -6.85 2.14
C ASN A 391 4.71 -7.00 2.07
N TYR A 392 5.45 -6.33 2.96
CA TYR A 392 6.92 -6.44 3.00
C TYR A 392 7.38 -7.82 3.47
N ARG A 393 6.66 -8.48 4.40
CA ARG A 393 6.92 -9.89 4.75
C ARG A 393 6.79 -10.80 3.53
N GLY A 394 5.66 -10.70 2.84
CA GLY A 394 5.42 -11.46 1.61
C GLY A 394 6.45 -11.18 0.53
N GLU A 395 6.91 -9.92 0.42
CA GLU A 395 7.92 -9.51 -0.55
C GLU A 395 9.32 -10.01 -0.22
N GLN A 396 9.70 -10.04 1.06
CA GLN A 396 10.97 -10.61 1.54
C GLN A 396 11.10 -12.07 1.13
N HIS A 397 10.11 -12.88 1.49
CA HIS A 397 10.10 -14.30 1.16
C HIS A 397 10.02 -14.52 -0.35
N PHE A 398 9.21 -13.72 -1.05
CA PHE A 398 9.16 -13.79 -2.50
C PHE A 398 10.54 -13.49 -3.12
N THR A 399 11.20 -12.41 -2.72
CA THR A 399 12.49 -12.01 -3.29
C THR A 399 13.56 -13.09 -3.06
N ALA A 400 13.67 -13.62 -1.85
CA ALA A 400 14.60 -14.70 -1.54
C ALA A 400 14.29 -15.98 -2.34
N GLY A 401 13.01 -16.40 -2.38
CA GLY A 401 12.58 -17.57 -3.14
C GLY A 401 12.78 -17.42 -4.65
N TRP A 402 12.50 -16.25 -5.21
CA TRP A 402 12.66 -15.95 -6.63
C TRP A 402 14.14 -15.95 -7.03
N ILE A 403 15.03 -15.35 -6.22
CA ILE A 403 16.46 -15.41 -6.45
C ILE A 403 16.96 -16.86 -6.40
N ALA A 404 16.53 -17.63 -5.40
CA ALA A 404 16.90 -19.03 -5.26
C ALA A 404 16.44 -19.87 -6.47
N LEU A 405 15.20 -19.69 -6.93
CA LEU A 405 14.63 -20.47 -8.03
C LEU A 405 15.23 -20.08 -9.39
N ARG A 406 15.28 -18.76 -9.68
CA ARG A 406 15.53 -18.29 -11.05
C ARG A 406 16.98 -17.96 -11.35
N PHE A 407 17.75 -17.57 -10.35
CA PHE A 407 19.16 -17.18 -10.51
C PHE A 407 20.14 -18.19 -9.94
N LEU A 408 19.83 -18.80 -8.80
CA LEU A 408 20.69 -19.84 -8.22
C LEU A 408 20.36 -21.24 -8.75
N HIS A 409 19.19 -21.42 -9.36
CA HIS A 409 18.67 -22.73 -9.80
C HIS A 409 18.57 -23.75 -8.67
N GLU A 410 18.20 -23.28 -7.45
CA GLU A 410 18.04 -24.07 -6.24
C GLU A 410 16.54 -24.14 -5.82
N PRO A 411 15.69 -24.92 -6.53
CA PRO A 411 14.26 -24.94 -6.25
C PRO A 411 13.91 -25.51 -4.86
N SER A 412 14.74 -26.38 -4.31
CA SER A 412 14.56 -26.88 -2.94
C SER A 412 14.75 -25.78 -1.89
N LEU A 413 15.61 -24.81 -2.15
CA LEU A 413 15.83 -23.64 -1.31
C LEU A 413 14.68 -22.62 -1.46
N ALA A 414 14.13 -22.52 -2.67
CA ALA A 414 13.06 -21.56 -2.99
C ALA A 414 11.70 -21.94 -2.39
N LEU A 415 11.35 -23.24 -2.37
CA LEU A 415 10.03 -23.73 -2.01
C LEU A 415 9.57 -23.28 -0.61
N PRO A 416 10.36 -23.40 0.48
CA PRO A 416 9.95 -22.93 1.80
C PRO A 416 9.73 -21.42 1.85
N HIS A 417 10.49 -20.61 1.12
CA HIS A 417 10.25 -19.18 1.04
C HIS A 417 8.88 -18.87 0.45
N PHE A 418 8.52 -19.50 -0.67
CA PHE A 418 7.22 -19.27 -1.27
C PHE A 418 6.05 -19.74 -0.38
N ALA A 419 6.24 -20.79 0.41
CA ALA A 419 5.23 -21.25 1.37
C ALA A 419 5.00 -20.19 2.47
N GLN A 420 6.06 -19.59 3.00
CA GLN A 420 5.99 -18.58 4.06
C GLN A 420 5.22 -17.31 3.64
N ILE A 421 5.09 -17.03 2.33
CA ILE A 421 4.29 -15.89 1.84
C ILE A 421 2.81 -16.00 2.27
N ALA A 422 2.27 -17.22 2.37
CA ALA A 422 0.86 -17.47 2.71
C ALA A 422 0.58 -17.49 4.22
N GLU A 423 1.61 -17.50 5.07
CA GLU A 423 1.44 -17.66 6.50
C GLU A 423 0.73 -16.43 7.12
N GLY A 424 -0.43 -16.70 7.73
CA GLY A 424 -1.22 -15.65 8.41
C GLY A 424 -1.90 -14.65 7.47
N VAL A 425 -1.98 -14.92 6.16
CA VAL A 425 -2.49 -14.01 5.15
C VAL A 425 -3.86 -14.45 4.65
N SER A 426 -4.79 -13.49 4.50
CA SER A 426 -6.11 -13.70 3.88
C SER A 426 -6.24 -13.05 2.50
N ASN A 427 -5.28 -12.22 2.09
CA ASN A 427 -5.32 -11.48 0.84
C ASN A 427 -5.20 -12.42 -0.37
N PRO A 428 -6.22 -12.50 -1.26
CA PRO A 428 -6.22 -13.37 -2.43
C PRO A 428 -5.04 -13.18 -3.38
N ILE A 429 -4.54 -11.94 -3.50
CA ILE A 429 -3.40 -11.62 -4.38
C ILE A 429 -2.12 -12.27 -3.83
N THR A 430 -1.89 -12.17 -2.53
CA THR A 430 -0.73 -12.74 -1.85
C THR A 430 -0.78 -14.27 -1.85
N LEU A 431 -1.96 -14.84 -1.57
CA LEU A 431 -2.16 -16.29 -1.61
C LEU A 431 -1.94 -16.88 -3.01
N ALA A 432 -2.52 -16.25 -4.04
CA ALA A 432 -2.30 -16.68 -5.42
C ALA A 432 -0.82 -16.64 -5.82
N ARG A 433 -0.08 -15.58 -5.39
CA ARG A 433 1.37 -15.46 -5.63
C ARG A 433 2.13 -16.60 -4.98
N SER A 434 1.86 -16.87 -3.72
CA SER A 434 2.49 -17.95 -2.96
C SER A 434 2.31 -19.30 -3.67
N PHE A 435 1.06 -19.72 -3.93
CA PHE A 435 0.76 -21.02 -4.55
C PHE A 435 1.31 -21.13 -5.97
N TYR A 436 1.26 -20.07 -6.77
CA TYR A 436 1.80 -20.08 -8.11
C TYR A 436 3.32 -20.32 -8.13
N TRP A 437 4.07 -19.61 -7.28
CA TRP A 437 5.51 -19.75 -7.24
C TRP A 437 5.99 -21.02 -6.54
N GLN A 438 5.21 -21.54 -5.55
CA GLN A 438 5.41 -22.89 -5.05
C GLN A 438 5.24 -23.93 -6.17
N ALA A 439 4.21 -23.77 -7.02
CA ALA A 439 3.99 -24.65 -8.17
C ALA A 439 5.17 -24.60 -9.15
N ARG A 440 5.70 -23.38 -9.45
CA ARG A 440 6.89 -23.20 -10.30
C ARG A 440 8.14 -23.91 -9.71
N ALA A 441 8.32 -23.85 -8.38
CA ALA A 441 9.41 -24.56 -7.70
C ALA A 441 9.22 -26.07 -7.71
N ALA A 442 7.98 -26.55 -7.52
CA ALA A 442 7.65 -27.97 -7.60
C ALA A 442 7.85 -28.54 -9.04
N GLU A 443 7.48 -27.78 -10.09
CA GLU A 443 7.82 -28.12 -11.49
C GLU A 443 9.32 -28.29 -11.67
N ALA A 444 10.12 -27.35 -11.18
CA ALA A 444 11.59 -27.41 -11.28
C ALA A 444 12.21 -28.60 -10.51
N LEU A 445 11.50 -29.14 -9.52
CA LEU A 445 11.86 -30.36 -8.78
C LEU A 445 11.37 -31.65 -9.45
N GLY A 446 10.64 -31.57 -10.57
CA GLY A 446 9.99 -32.72 -11.21
C GLY A 446 8.78 -33.28 -10.44
N ARG A 447 8.23 -32.50 -9.49
CA ARG A 447 7.07 -32.88 -8.67
C ARG A 447 5.77 -32.45 -9.36
N GLU A 448 5.43 -33.06 -10.48
CA GLU A 448 4.31 -32.62 -11.33
C GLU A 448 2.94 -32.64 -10.63
N GLN A 449 2.67 -33.65 -9.79
CA GLN A 449 1.39 -33.76 -9.07
C GLN A 449 1.26 -32.63 -8.03
N ASP A 450 2.32 -32.32 -7.30
CA ASP A 450 2.37 -31.24 -6.33
C ASP A 450 2.18 -29.89 -7.05
N ALA A 451 2.92 -29.69 -8.15
CA ALA A 451 2.81 -28.49 -8.97
C ALA A 451 1.35 -28.27 -9.46
N ARG A 452 0.72 -29.32 -9.97
CA ARG A 452 -0.66 -29.25 -10.44
C ARG A 452 -1.65 -28.95 -9.32
N SER A 453 -1.43 -29.50 -8.12
CA SER A 453 -2.24 -29.19 -6.94
C SER A 453 -2.10 -27.74 -6.51
N LEU A 454 -0.88 -27.22 -6.47
CA LEU A 454 -0.57 -25.83 -6.13
C LEU A 454 -1.11 -24.84 -7.18
N TYR A 455 -1.04 -25.16 -8.47
CA TYR A 455 -1.70 -24.35 -9.51
C TYR A 455 -3.21 -24.30 -9.32
N ARG A 456 -3.89 -25.39 -8.92
CA ARG A 456 -5.32 -25.36 -8.61
C ARG A 456 -5.63 -24.44 -7.44
N GLN A 457 -4.79 -24.42 -6.40
CA GLN A 457 -4.94 -23.52 -5.27
C GLN A 457 -4.76 -22.04 -5.70
N ALA A 458 -3.76 -21.73 -6.55
CA ALA A 458 -3.61 -20.40 -7.11
C ALA A 458 -4.79 -20.00 -8.00
N ALA A 459 -5.29 -20.91 -8.85
CA ALA A 459 -6.40 -20.71 -9.78
C ALA A 459 -7.74 -20.44 -9.09
N TYR A 460 -7.88 -20.79 -7.79
CA TYR A 460 -9.03 -20.45 -6.96
C TYR A 460 -9.24 -18.93 -6.86
N TYR A 461 -8.20 -18.12 -7.05
CA TYR A 461 -8.23 -16.66 -7.00
C TYR A 461 -8.26 -16.04 -8.40
N PRO A 462 -9.39 -16.09 -9.13
CA PRO A 462 -9.46 -15.79 -10.56
C PRO A 462 -9.20 -14.31 -10.88
N THR A 463 -9.26 -13.44 -9.89
CA THR A 463 -9.05 -11.99 -10.04
C THR A 463 -7.62 -11.55 -9.71
N ALA A 464 -6.81 -12.47 -9.18
CA ALA A 464 -5.40 -12.24 -8.94
C ALA A 464 -4.56 -12.57 -10.17
N TYR A 465 -3.49 -11.81 -10.43
CA TYR A 465 -2.57 -12.03 -11.55
C TYR A 465 -2.05 -13.47 -11.62
N TYR A 466 -1.51 -13.97 -10.52
CA TYR A 466 -1.00 -15.34 -10.47
C TYR A 466 -2.09 -16.41 -10.50
N GLY A 467 -3.30 -16.06 -10.05
CA GLY A 467 -4.45 -16.92 -10.20
C GLY A 467 -4.82 -17.11 -11.69
N GLN A 468 -4.79 -16.05 -12.48
CA GLN A 468 -5.01 -16.09 -13.93
C GLN A 468 -3.91 -16.87 -14.67
N LEU A 469 -2.63 -16.69 -14.27
CA LEU A 469 -1.53 -17.47 -14.82
C LEU A 469 -1.67 -18.96 -14.50
N ALA A 470 -2.08 -19.31 -13.28
CA ALA A 470 -2.34 -20.69 -12.88
C ALA A 470 -3.51 -21.30 -13.67
N ARG A 471 -4.58 -20.55 -13.90
CA ARG A 471 -5.70 -20.98 -14.74
C ARG A 471 -5.22 -21.29 -16.16
N ALA A 472 -4.44 -20.40 -16.76
CA ALA A 472 -3.85 -20.64 -18.10
C ALA A 472 -2.96 -21.90 -18.12
N LYS A 473 -2.15 -22.13 -17.09
CA LYS A 473 -1.35 -23.37 -16.94
C LYS A 473 -2.19 -24.64 -16.86
N LEU A 474 -3.39 -24.55 -16.31
CA LEU A 474 -4.33 -25.67 -16.16
C LEU A 474 -5.28 -25.84 -17.37
N GLY A 475 -5.22 -24.95 -18.36
CA GLY A 475 -6.16 -24.92 -19.49
C GLY A 475 -7.58 -24.52 -19.08
N LEU A 476 -7.73 -23.68 -18.06
CA LEU A 476 -9.01 -23.14 -17.58
C LEU A 476 -9.24 -21.74 -18.16
N ASP A 477 -9.94 -21.65 -19.27
CA ASP A 477 -10.08 -20.39 -20.03
C ASP A 477 -11.11 -19.43 -19.42
N GLU A 478 -12.18 -19.94 -18.82
CA GLU A 478 -13.24 -19.11 -18.23
C GLU A 478 -12.89 -18.60 -16.84
N VAL A 479 -13.19 -17.33 -16.57
CA VAL A 479 -13.07 -16.73 -15.25
C VAL A 479 -14.40 -16.80 -14.54
N THR A 480 -14.56 -17.78 -13.66
CA THR A 480 -15.72 -17.87 -12.78
C THR A 480 -15.50 -16.98 -11.56
N LEU A 481 -16.37 -16.00 -11.36
CA LEU A 481 -16.32 -15.11 -10.19
C LEU A 481 -16.99 -15.76 -8.98
N HIS A 482 -16.52 -15.43 -7.80
CA HIS A 482 -17.16 -15.85 -6.56
C HIS A 482 -18.51 -15.13 -6.40
N THR A 483 -19.49 -15.84 -5.82
CA THR A 483 -20.82 -15.29 -5.53
C THR A 483 -20.71 -14.29 -4.36
N VAL A 484 -21.18 -13.08 -4.59
CA VAL A 484 -21.26 -12.04 -3.56
C VAL A 484 -22.42 -12.38 -2.60
N PRO A 485 -22.28 -12.13 -1.29
CA PRO A 485 -23.40 -12.24 -0.36
C PRO A 485 -24.59 -11.39 -0.82
N GLU A 486 -25.78 -11.98 -0.82
CA GLU A 486 -27.00 -11.27 -1.20
C GLU A 486 -27.38 -10.23 -0.14
N PRO A 487 -27.75 -9.01 -0.55
CA PRO A 487 -28.27 -7.99 0.36
C PRO A 487 -29.63 -8.45 0.96
N SER A 488 -29.69 -8.62 2.27
CA SER A 488 -30.97 -8.92 2.91
C SER A 488 -31.90 -7.69 2.96
N PRO A 489 -33.23 -7.87 3.09
CA PRO A 489 -34.15 -6.77 3.31
C PRO A 489 -33.80 -5.94 4.55
N GLU A 490 -33.31 -6.57 5.60
CA GLU A 490 -32.90 -5.90 6.85
C GLU A 490 -31.73 -4.94 6.61
N HIS A 491 -30.76 -5.30 5.77
CA HIS A 491 -29.64 -4.42 5.43
C HIS A 491 -30.07 -3.16 4.68
N ARG A 492 -31.22 -3.17 3.97
CA ARG A 492 -31.77 -1.97 3.34
C ARG A 492 -32.32 -0.97 4.35
N MET A 493 -32.70 -1.45 5.54
CA MET A 493 -33.18 -0.63 6.66
C MET A 493 -32.03 -0.06 7.49
N LEU A 494 -30.76 -0.32 7.13
CA LEU A 494 -29.63 0.27 7.82
C LEU A 494 -29.58 1.79 7.63
N GLU A 495 -29.29 2.50 8.69
CA GLU A 495 -29.14 3.96 8.70
C GLU A 495 -28.15 4.46 7.64
N ILE A 496 -27.01 3.77 7.50
CA ILE A 496 -25.98 4.07 6.50
C ILE A 496 -26.48 3.91 5.06
N SER A 497 -27.37 2.94 4.79
CA SER A 497 -27.99 2.79 3.48
C SER A 497 -28.78 4.05 3.10
N ARG A 498 -29.52 4.59 4.06
CA ARG A 498 -30.27 5.84 3.88
C ARG A 498 -29.35 7.06 3.75
N VAL A 499 -28.26 7.11 4.51
CA VAL A 499 -27.23 8.16 4.39
C VAL A 499 -26.66 8.19 2.97
N PHE A 500 -26.37 7.04 2.38
CA PHE A 500 -25.88 6.98 1.00
C PHE A 500 -26.91 7.58 0.02
N GLU A 501 -28.19 7.23 0.15
CA GLU A 501 -29.24 7.78 -0.72
C GLU A 501 -29.36 9.32 -0.57
N ILE A 502 -29.26 9.86 0.66
CA ILE A 502 -29.26 11.31 0.93
C ILE A 502 -28.06 11.97 0.25
N LEU A 503 -26.86 11.38 0.38
CA LEU A 503 -25.64 11.91 -0.22
C LEU A 503 -25.68 11.88 -1.76
N TYR A 504 -26.28 10.85 -2.37
CA TYR A 504 -26.51 10.82 -3.81
C TYR A 504 -27.56 11.85 -4.24
N ALA A 505 -28.62 12.04 -3.46
CA ALA A 505 -29.65 13.07 -3.74
C ALA A 505 -29.08 14.51 -3.67
N THR A 506 -28.03 14.72 -2.88
CA THR A 506 -27.33 16.02 -2.76
C THR A 506 -26.11 16.14 -3.69
N ASP A 507 -25.80 15.13 -4.49
CA ASP A 507 -24.62 14.99 -5.36
C ASP A 507 -23.27 15.03 -4.59
N GLU A 508 -23.26 14.49 -3.37
CA GLU A 508 -22.10 14.47 -2.46
C GLU A 508 -21.25 13.20 -2.58
N ARG A 509 -20.86 12.84 -3.81
CA ARG A 509 -20.13 11.59 -4.13
C ARG A 509 -18.79 11.45 -3.41
N ASP A 510 -18.11 12.55 -3.07
CA ASP A 510 -16.85 12.48 -2.29
C ASP A 510 -17.09 12.01 -0.85
N LEU A 511 -18.20 12.41 -0.24
CA LEU A 511 -18.57 11.94 1.09
C LEU A 511 -18.98 10.47 1.05
N VAL A 512 -19.70 10.03 0.00
CA VAL A 512 -19.97 8.60 -0.24
C VAL A 512 -18.67 7.81 -0.36
N ALA A 513 -17.71 8.30 -1.15
CA ALA A 513 -16.42 7.63 -1.33
C ALA A 513 -15.63 7.54 0.00
N ALA A 514 -15.66 8.60 0.81
CA ALA A 514 -15.03 8.60 2.13
C ALA A 514 -15.65 7.56 3.08
N MET A 515 -17.00 7.49 3.11
CA MET A 515 -17.72 6.46 3.88
C MET A 515 -17.44 5.05 3.34
N ALA A 516 -17.49 4.87 2.02
CA ALA A 516 -17.24 3.60 1.35
C ALA A 516 -15.83 3.04 1.67
N ALA A 517 -14.82 3.91 1.70
CA ALA A 517 -13.46 3.53 2.06
C ALA A 517 -13.39 3.02 3.51
N ASP A 518 -13.96 3.76 4.45
CA ASP A 518 -13.94 3.39 5.88
C ASP A 518 -14.75 2.11 6.15
N LEU A 519 -15.94 2.00 5.60
CA LEU A 519 -16.80 0.82 5.73
C LEU A 519 -16.16 -0.43 5.15
N GLY A 520 -15.55 -0.32 3.97
CA GLY A 520 -14.85 -1.43 3.33
C GLY A 520 -13.74 -2.03 4.21
N GLU A 521 -13.01 -1.19 4.93
CA GLU A 521 -11.93 -1.62 5.82
C GLU A 521 -12.44 -2.14 7.18
N ASN A 522 -13.49 -1.54 7.73
CA ASN A 522 -13.84 -1.69 9.14
C ASN A 522 -15.14 -2.48 9.38
N ALA A 523 -16.08 -2.52 8.44
CA ALA A 523 -17.35 -3.22 8.65
C ALA A 523 -17.16 -4.74 8.71
N GLY A 524 -17.73 -5.38 9.74
CA GLY A 524 -17.66 -6.83 9.94
C GLY A 524 -18.71 -7.61 9.12
N ASP A 525 -19.83 -6.99 8.82
CA ASP A 525 -20.98 -7.61 8.15
C ASP A 525 -20.84 -7.53 6.62
N ALA A 526 -20.64 -8.69 6.00
CA ALA A 526 -20.48 -8.81 4.54
C ALA A 526 -21.79 -8.50 3.78
N GLY A 527 -22.97 -8.81 4.35
CA GLY A 527 -24.28 -8.49 3.74
C GLY A 527 -24.54 -6.98 3.73
N ALA A 528 -24.20 -6.29 4.82
CA ALA A 528 -24.24 -4.83 4.88
C ALA A 528 -23.29 -4.20 3.84
N LEU A 529 -22.04 -4.69 3.74
CA LEU A 529 -21.09 -4.22 2.72
C LEU A 529 -21.61 -4.44 1.30
N ALA A 530 -22.22 -5.60 1.01
CA ALA A 530 -22.82 -5.89 -0.29
C ALA A 530 -23.98 -4.91 -0.59
N THR A 531 -24.78 -4.57 0.42
CA THR A 531 -25.85 -3.57 0.30
C THR A 531 -25.29 -2.20 -0.06
N PHE A 532 -24.27 -1.70 0.67
CA PHE A 532 -23.66 -0.40 0.41
C PHE A 532 -23.00 -0.37 -0.99
N ALA A 533 -22.29 -1.43 -1.38
CA ALA A 533 -21.71 -1.55 -2.71
C ALA A 533 -22.79 -1.58 -3.82
N SER A 534 -23.93 -2.24 -3.57
CA SER A 534 -25.06 -2.28 -4.51
C SER A 534 -25.72 -0.91 -4.69
N ILE A 535 -25.81 -0.09 -3.62
CA ILE A 535 -26.29 1.30 -3.71
C ILE A 535 -25.34 2.10 -4.61
N GLY A 536 -24.02 2.03 -4.39
CA GLY A 536 -23.04 2.67 -5.26
C GLY A 536 -23.16 2.25 -6.72
N ALA A 537 -23.35 0.95 -6.97
CA ALA A 537 -23.54 0.42 -8.33
C ALA A 537 -24.82 0.95 -9.00
N ARG A 538 -25.96 1.02 -8.28
CA ARG A 538 -27.23 1.60 -8.80
C ARG A 538 -27.05 3.07 -9.20
N HIS A 539 -26.30 3.84 -8.42
CA HIS A 539 -25.98 5.24 -8.73
C HIS A 539 -24.80 5.39 -9.69
N ARG A 540 -24.32 4.28 -10.31
CA ARG A 540 -23.19 4.24 -11.23
C ARG A 540 -21.94 4.94 -10.68
N ASP A 541 -21.74 4.86 -9.38
CA ASP A 541 -20.56 5.36 -8.70
C ASP A 541 -19.49 4.26 -8.61
N ALA A 542 -18.66 4.21 -9.65
CA ALA A 542 -17.59 3.23 -9.76
C ALA A 542 -16.55 3.37 -8.65
N ARG A 543 -16.31 4.61 -8.17
CA ARG A 543 -15.34 4.88 -7.12
C ARG A 543 -15.80 4.29 -5.78
N ALA A 544 -17.00 4.59 -5.33
CA ALA A 544 -17.54 4.05 -4.09
C ALA A 544 -17.67 2.52 -4.14
N THR A 545 -18.17 1.98 -5.25
CA THR A 545 -18.30 0.53 -5.48
C THR A 545 -16.95 -0.16 -5.41
N LEU A 546 -15.94 0.39 -6.09
CA LEU A 546 -14.57 -0.14 -6.06
C LEU A 546 -13.95 -0.08 -4.67
N LEU A 547 -14.12 1.01 -3.93
CA LEU A 547 -13.51 1.17 -2.60
C LEU A 547 -14.00 0.08 -1.64
N ILE A 548 -15.31 -0.18 -1.60
CA ILE A 548 -15.87 -1.28 -0.80
C ILE A 548 -15.38 -2.63 -1.34
N GLY A 549 -15.53 -2.89 -2.64
CA GLY A 549 -15.18 -4.16 -3.25
C GLY A 549 -13.71 -4.52 -3.10
N LYS A 550 -12.81 -3.55 -3.29
CA LYS A 550 -11.36 -3.75 -3.15
C LYS A 550 -10.96 -4.06 -1.71
N ALA A 551 -11.52 -3.33 -0.74
CA ALA A 551 -11.22 -3.54 0.67
C ALA A 551 -11.76 -4.89 1.16
N ALA A 552 -13.01 -5.23 0.80
CA ALA A 552 -13.62 -6.52 1.12
C ALA A 552 -12.83 -7.70 0.49
N LEU A 553 -12.45 -7.58 -0.79
CA LEU A 553 -11.66 -8.61 -1.49
C LEU A 553 -10.29 -8.81 -0.83
N ARG A 554 -9.61 -7.74 -0.40
CA ARG A 554 -8.33 -7.83 0.32
C ARG A 554 -8.46 -8.57 1.65
N ARG A 555 -9.60 -8.49 2.29
CA ARG A 555 -9.96 -9.24 3.50
C ARG A 555 -10.40 -10.69 3.23
N GLY A 556 -10.32 -11.15 1.98
CA GLY A 556 -10.70 -12.50 1.56
C GLY A 556 -12.21 -12.68 1.33
N LEU A 557 -13.02 -11.61 1.35
CA LEU A 557 -14.45 -11.70 1.06
C LEU A 557 -14.70 -11.78 -0.46
N PRO A 558 -15.73 -12.49 -0.94
CA PRO A 558 -15.99 -12.76 -2.35
C PRO A 558 -16.64 -11.55 -3.07
N PHE A 559 -15.98 -10.42 -3.08
CA PHE A 559 -16.49 -9.14 -3.64
C PHE A 559 -15.93 -8.83 -5.04
N ASP A 560 -15.59 -9.85 -5.81
CA ASP A 560 -15.01 -9.70 -7.15
C ASP A 560 -15.81 -8.75 -8.04
N ARG A 561 -17.14 -8.89 -8.09
CA ARG A 561 -18.03 -8.08 -8.94
C ARG A 561 -17.93 -6.59 -8.59
N TYR A 562 -17.91 -6.23 -7.31
CA TYR A 562 -17.83 -4.85 -6.86
C TYR A 562 -16.40 -4.28 -6.95
N ALA A 563 -15.39 -5.14 -6.84
CA ALA A 563 -14.00 -4.73 -6.98
C ALA A 563 -13.60 -4.38 -8.43
N PHE A 564 -14.46 -4.68 -9.41
CA PHE A 564 -14.20 -4.41 -10.83
C PHE A 564 -15.48 -3.87 -11.52
N PRO A 565 -15.88 -2.63 -11.19
CA PRO A 565 -17.04 -2.01 -11.83
C PRO A 565 -16.77 -1.81 -13.33
N ASP A 566 -17.78 -2.11 -14.16
CA ASP A 566 -17.78 -1.96 -15.62
C ASP A 566 -18.45 -0.67 -16.09
N PHE A 567 -18.60 0.29 -15.20
CA PHE A 567 -19.16 1.63 -15.39
C PHE A 567 -18.24 2.68 -14.76
N GLY A 568 -18.47 3.98 -15.03
CA GLY A 568 -17.72 5.09 -14.44
C GLY A 568 -16.65 5.72 -15.35
N VAL A 569 -16.40 5.16 -16.53
CA VAL A 569 -15.72 5.84 -17.62
C VAL A 569 -16.79 6.47 -18.52
N PRO A 570 -16.77 7.81 -18.74
CA PRO A 570 -17.74 8.47 -19.60
C PRO A 570 -17.53 8.10 -21.06
N GLU A 571 -18.55 8.35 -21.90
CA GLU A 571 -18.39 8.34 -23.35
C GLU A 571 -17.43 9.48 -23.76
N TYR A 572 -16.51 9.17 -24.66
CA TYR A 572 -15.52 10.13 -25.17
C TYR A 572 -15.30 9.95 -26.68
N GLN A 573 -14.85 11.00 -27.35
CA GLN A 573 -14.52 10.94 -28.75
C GLN A 573 -13.20 10.18 -28.98
N GLN A 574 -13.22 9.18 -29.84
CA GLN A 574 -12.01 8.46 -30.25
C GLN A 574 -11.16 9.36 -31.16
N ILE A 575 -9.90 9.60 -30.81
CA ILE A 575 -8.97 10.44 -31.60
C ILE A 575 -7.67 9.70 -31.97
N GLY A 576 -7.37 8.60 -31.32
CA GLY A 576 -6.18 7.76 -31.56
C GLY A 576 -6.56 6.32 -31.92
N PRO A 577 -5.59 5.39 -31.93
CA PRO A 577 -5.86 3.97 -32.13
C PRO A 577 -6.84 3.44 -31.08
N GLU A 578 -7.71 2.54 -31.50
CA GLU A 578 -8.71 1.95 -30.63
C GLU A 578 -8.06 1.11 -29.52
N VAL A 579 -8.60 1.23 -28.32
CA VAL A 579 -8.20 0.44 -27.16
C VAL A 579 -9.41 -0.32 -26.63
N GLU A 580 -9.24 -1.61 -26.40
CA GLU A 580 -10.30 -2.42 -25.82
C GLU A 580 -10.84 -1.81 -24.52
N ARG A 581 -12.15 -1.74 -24.38
CA ARG A 581 -12.82 -1.16 -23.21
C ARG A 581 -12.31 -1.75 -21.89
N CYS A 582 -12.07 -3.06 -21.85
CA CYS A 582 -11.54 -3.74 -20.67
C CYS A 582 -10.15 -3.22 -20.27
N VAL A 583 -9.31 -2.84 -21.21
CA VAL A 583 -7.99 -2.28 -20.98
C VAL A 583 -8.10 -0.87 -20.41
N VAL A 584 -8.98 -0.04 -20.99
CA VAL A 584 -9.26 1.32 -20.47
C VAL A 584 -9.71 1.26 -19.01
N TYR A 585 -10.68 0.40 -18.69
CA TYR A 585 -11.15 0.21 -17.31
C TYR A 585 -10.06 -0.29 -16.36
N ALA A 586 -9.19 -1.17 -16.84
CA ALA A 586 -8.05 -1.66 -16.05
C ALA A 586 -7.07 -0.53 -15.70
N ILE A 587 -6.79 0.37 -16.66
CA ILE A 587 -5.93 1.54 -16.46
C ILE A 587 -6.62 2.53 -15.50
N VAL A 588 -7.84 2.94 -15.75
CA VAL A 588 -8.59 3.87 -14.89
C VAL A 588 -8.65 3.36 -13.43
N ARG A 589 -8.95 2.07 -13.26
CA ARG A 589 -8.95 1.44 -11.93
C ARG A 589 -7.59 1.53 -11.23
N GLN A 590 -6.50 1.42 -11.97
CA GLN A 590 -5.13 1.48 -11.43
C GLN A 590 -4.69 2.91 -11.15
N GLU A 591 -4.94 3.82 -12.08
CA GLU A 591 -4.43 5.20 -12.04
C GLU A 591 -5.13 6.05 -10.98
N SER A 592 -6.45 6.04 -10.98
CA SER A 592 -7.23 6.95 -10.16
C SER A 592 -8.22 6.28 -9.22
N ALA A 593 -8.38 4.94 -9.29
CA ALA A 593 -9.48 4.25 -8.65
C ALA A 593 -10.85 4.90 -8.99
N PHE A 594 -11.03 5.32 -10.23
CA PHE A 594 -12.18 6.08 -10.75
C PHE A 594 -12.37 7.46 -10.09
N ASN A 595 -11.34 8.05 -9.50
CA ASN A 595 -11.39 9.42 -9.02
C ASN A 595 -11.03 10.42 -10.14
N PRO A 596 -11.99 11.19 -10.69
CA PRO A 596 -11.72 12.11 -11.79
C PRO A 596 -10.97 13.38 -11.36
N ARG A 597 -10.86 13.65 -10.06
CA ARG A 597 -10.26 14.88 -9.51
C ARG A 597 -8.88 14.67 -8.89
N VAL A 598 -8.34 13.48 -8.94
CA VAL A 598 -7.03 13.20 -8.34
C VAL A 598 -5.91 13.84 -9.16
N VAL A 599 -4.95 14.43 -8.44
CA VAL A 599 -3.69 14.95 -9.00
C VAL A 599 -2.56 14.31 -8.22
N SER A 600 -1.61 13.68 -8.93
CA SER A 600 -0.45 13.05 -8.30
C SER A 600 0.66 14.05 -7.98
N SER A 601 1.65 13.64 -7.18
CA SER A 601 2.87 14.46 -6.93
C SER A 601 3.67 14.76 -8.20
N ALA A 602 3.55 13.93 -9.24
CA ALA A 602 4.12 14.15 -10.56
C ALA A 602 3.23 14.99 -11.48
N ASN A 603 2.18 15.65 -10.95
CA ASN A 603 1.21 16.43 -11.70
C ASN A 603 0.47 15.64 -12.80
N ALA A 604 0.26 14.33 -12.58
CA ALA A 604 -0.65 13.53 -13.39
C ALA A 604 -2.09 13.76 -12.92
N ILE A 605 -3.01 14.01 -13.85
CA ILE A 605 -4.33 14.58 -13.58
C ILE A 605 -5.44 13.61 -14.00
N GLY A 606 -6.45 13.49 -13.15
CA GLY A 606 -7.77 12.97 -13.46
C GLY A 606 -7.85 11.46 -13.63
N LEU A 607 -8.90 11.03 -14.34
CA LEU A 607 -9.33 9.63 -14.43
C LEU A 607 -8.23 8.69 -14.92
N MET A 608 -7.48 9.09 -15.94
CA MET A 608 -6.40 8.31 -16.56
C MET A 608 -5.00 8.78 -16.17
N GLN A 609 -4.87 9.74 -15.23
CA GLN A 609 -3.59 10.28 -14.75
C GLN A 609 -2.69 10.80 -15.89
N VAL A 610 -3.25 11.66 -16.73
CA VAL A 610 -2.53 12.27 -17.85
C VAL A 610 -1.73 13.46 -17.33
N THR A 611 -0.41 13.48 -17.54
CA THR A 611 0.40 14.67 -17.24
C THR A 611 0.16 15.77 -18.28
N PRO A 612 0.27 17.07 -17.94
CA PRO A 612 0.12 18.14 -18.93
C PRO A 612 1.09 18.05 -20.11
N ALA A 613 2.28 17.48 -19.90
CA ALA A 613 3.24 17.25 -20.98
C ALA A 613 2.74 16.17 -21.95
N ALA A 614 2.39 14.99 -21.41
CA ALA A 614 1.84 13.89 -22.19
C ALA A 614 0.55 14.28 -22.93
N GLY A 615 -0.34 15.02 -22.23
CA GLY A 615 -1.57 15.54 -22.84
C GLY A 615 -1.30 16.50 -24.03
N ARG A 616 -0.32 17.40 -23.94
CA ARG A 616 0.09 18.25 -25.06
C ARG A 616 0.65 17.48 -26.23
N ASP A 617 1.52 16.51 -25.95
CA ASP A 617 2.15 15.69 -26.99
C ASP A 617 1.12 14.82 -27.70
N THR A 618 0.20 14.24 -26.95
CA THR A 618 -0.91 13.44 -27.48
C THR A 618 -1.89 14.30 -28.31
N ALA A 619 -2.30 15.45 -27.78
CA ALA A 619 -3.16 16.39 -28.49
C ALA A 619 -2.53 16.85 -29.82
N LYS A 620 -1.25 17.20 -29.81
CA LYS A 620 -0.49 17.56 -31.01
C LYS A 620 -0.44 16.42 -32.03
N ARG A 621 -0.17 15.19 -31.56
CA ARG A 621 -0.08 14.00 -32.42
C ARG A 621 -1.37 13.70 -33.15
N PHE A 622 -2.50 13.88 -32.48
CA PHE A 622 -3.82 13.59 -33.03
C PHE A 622 -4.58 14.83 -33.51
N ASN A 623 -3.88 15.95 -33.68
CA ASN A 623 -4.41 17.21 -34.20
C ASN A 623 -5.66 17.73 -33.46
N VAL A 624 -5.64 17.66 -32.13
CA VAL A 624 -6.67 18.26 -31.25
C VAL A 624 -6.06 19.38 -30.41
N THR A 625 -6.89 20.37 -30.07
CA THR A 625 -6.43 21.49 -29.21
C THR A 625 -6.22 21.02 -27.81
N PHE A 626 -5.03 21.28 -27.25
CA PHE A 626 -4.76 20.98 -25.84
C PHE A 626 -5.27 22.12 -24.95
N ASP A 627 -6.06 21.74 -23.95
CA ASP A 627 -6.51 22.64 -22.88
C ASP A 627 -6.23 22.00 -21.52
N GLN A 628 -5.33 22.59 -20.77
CA GLN A 628 -4.93 22.08 -19.45
C GLN A 628 -6.05 22.15 -18.42
N ARG A 629 -6.94 23.15 -18.50
CA ARG A 629 -8.08 23.29 -17.60
C ARG A 629 -9.09 22.15 -17.83
N ARG A 630 -9.40 21.87 -19.09
CA ARG A 630 -10.26 20.72 -19.43
C ARG A 630 -9.68 19.39 -18.97
N LEU A 631 -8.36 19.24 -18.89
CA LEU A 631 -7.75 18.02 -18.41
C LEU A 631 -8.17 17.69 -16.97
N SER A 632 -8.43 18.67 -16.13
CA SER A 632 -8.87 18.54 -14.76
C SER A 632 -10.39 18.60 -14.56
N GLU A 633 -11.10 19.36 -15.41
CA GLU A 633 -12.51 19.66 -15.23
C GLU A 633 -13.45 18.80 -16.11
N ASP A 634 -12.94 18.31 -17.25
CA ASP A 634 -13.70 17.54 -18.24
C ASP A 634 -13.23 16.08 -18.26
N VAL A 635 -14.01 15.21 -17.59
CA VAL A 635 -13.68 13.80 -17.43
C VAL A 635 -13.63 13.07 -18.78
N ALA A 636 -14.49 13.44 -19.74
CA ALA A 636 -14.50 12.84 -21.07
C ALA A 636 -13.25 13.26 -21.87
N TYR A 637 -12.81 14.50 -21.76
CA TYR A 637 -11.57 14.96 -22.38
C TYR A 637 -10.33 14.29 -21.77
N ASN A 638 -10.31 14.08 -20.47
CA ASN A 638 -9.25 13.31 -19.80
C ASN A 638 -9.18 11.87 -20.32
N ALA A 639 -10.33 11.19 -20.42
CA ALA A 639 -10.43 9.85 -20.97
C ALA A 639 -10.02 9.81 -22.46
N GLN A 640 -10.42 10.79 -23.26
CA GLN A 640 -10.05 10.93 -24.66
C GLN A 640 -8.52 10.97 -24.86
N LEU A 641 -7.83 11.85 -24.14
CA LEU A 641 -6.38 11.99 -24.25
C LEU A 641 -5.65 10.75 -23.70
N GLY A 642 -6.04 10.27 -22.53
CA GLY A 642 -5.39 9.10 -21.91
C GLY A 642 -5.57 7.83 -22.75
N THR A 643 -6.74 7.63 -23.35
CA THR A 643 -6.98 6.48 -24.23
C THR A 643 -6.18 6.60 -25.53
N ALA A 644 -6.09 7.80 -26.11
CA ALA A 644 -5.31 8.01 -27.31
C ALA A 644 -3.81 7.80 -27.08
N GLU A 645 -3.27 8.22 -25.92
CA GLU A 645 -1.89 7.94 -25.50
C GLU A 645 -1.65 6.43 -25.35
N LEU A 646 -2.54 5.75 -24.62
CA LEU A 646 -2.46 4.31 -24.42
C LEU A 646 -2.53 3.52 -25.74
N GLY A 647 -3.44 3.91 -26.64
CA GLY A 647 -3.58 3.30 -27.97
C GLY A 647 -2.31 3.48 -28.80
N ASN A 648 -1.71 4.68 -28.75
CA ASN A 648 -0.42 4.94 -29.40
C ASN A 648 0.71 4.07 -28.83
N ASP A 649 0.74 3.87 -27.51
CA ASP A 649 1.74 3.00 -26.90
C ASP A 649 1.55 1.55 -27.31
N ILE A 650 0.31 1.02 -27.31
CA ILE A 650 0.01 -0.33 -27.79
C ILE A 650 0.45 -0.50 -29.25
N ALA A 651 0.16 0.46 -30.13
CA ALA A 651 0.59 0.44 -31.52
C ALA A 651 2.12 0.52 -31.67
N THR A 652 2.79 1.41 -30.93
CA THR A 652 4.24 1.58 -30.92
C THR A 652 4.95 0.28 -30.52
N TRP A 653 4.42 -0.43 -29.56
CA TRP A 653 4.96 -1.71 -29.08
C TRP A 653 4.36 -2.93 -29.79
N ARG A 654 3.73 -2.75 -30.97
CA ARG A 654 3.21 -3.81 -31.84
C ARG A 654 2.27 -4.79 -31.09
N GLY A 655 1.36 -4.26 -30.29
CA GLY A 655 0.39 -5.02 -29.52
C GLY A 655 0.89 -5.63 -28.22
N SER A 656 2.14 -5.37 -27.80
CA SER A 656 2.64 -5.83 -26.51
C SER A 656 2.07 -4.99 -25.37
N TYR A 657 1.05 -5.51 -24.69
CA TYR A 657 0.50 -4.85 -23.50
C TYR A 657 1.52 -4.66 -22.39
N ILE A 658 2.48 -5.58 -22.21
CA ILE A 658 3.54 -5.45 -21.18
C ILE A 658 4.32 -4.18 -21.44
N LEU A 659 4.88 -4.02 -22.64
CA LEU A 659 5.70 -2.85 -22.98
C LEU A 659 4.87 -1.55 -23.06
N ALA A 660 3.62 -1.63 -23.54
CA ALA A 660 2.73 -0.49 -23.56
C ALA A 660 2.39 0.03 -22.16
N PHE A 661 2.14 -0.87 -21.20
CA PHE A 661 1.87 -0.49 -19.80
C PHE A 661 3.11 0.06 -19.10
N VAL A 662 4.30 -0.44 -19.46
CA VAL A 662 5.57 0.16 -19.02
C VAL A 662 5.72 1.57 -19.59
N ALA A 663 5.49 1.76 -20.89
CA ALA A 663 5.59 3.05 -21.55
C ALA A 663 4.62 4.07 -20.95
N TYR A 664 3.36 3.67 -20.73
CA TYR A 664 2.33 4.52 -20.13
C TYR A 664 2.68 4.95 -18.70
N ASN A 665 3.28 4.05 -17.88
CA ASN A 665 3.59 4.31 -16.48
C ASN A 665 4.93 5.03 -16.27
N ALA A 666 5.98 4.61 -17.00
CA ALA A 666 7.36 5.03 -16.76
C ALA A 666 7.97 5.76 -17.97
N GLY A 667 7.20 5.91 -19.03
CA GLY A 667 7.62 6.54 -20.29
C GLY A 667 8.28 5.57 -21.27
N PRO A 668 8.19 5.88 -22.59
CA PRO A 668 8.67 5.00 -23.66
C PRO A 668 10.19 4.78 -23.64
N ARG A 669 10.95 5.72 -23.09
CA ARG A 669 12.40 5.58 -22.92
C ARG A 669 12.71 4.43 -21.96
N ARG A 670 12.04 4.38 -20.82
CA ARG A 670 12.27 3.33 -19.82
C ARG A 670 11.86 1.94 -20.36
N ALA A 671 10.79 1.86 -21.14
CA ALA A 671 10.39 0.62 -21.77
C ALA A 671 11.46 0.07 -22.73
N ARG A 672 12.16 0.94 -23.49
CA ARG A 672 13.30 0.55 -24.33
C ARG A 672 14.50 0.09 -23.50
N GLU A 673 14.91 0.90 -22.52
CA GLU A 673 16.03 0.58 -21.62
C GLU A 673 15.87 -0.80 -20.98
N TRP A 674 14.67 -1.12 -20.50
CA TRP A 674 14.42 -2.42 -19.87
C TRP A 674 14.33 -3.59 -20.87
N ALA A 675 13.77 -3.35 -22.05
CA ALA A 675 13.80 -4.37 -23.11
C ALA A 675 15.23 -4.67 -23.58
N GLU A 676 16.13 -3.69 -23.55
CA GLU A 676 17.57 -3.87 -23.85
C GLU A 676 18.31 -4.57 -22.70
N GLN A 677 18.02 -4.20 -21.45
CA GLN A 677 18.71 -4.71 -20.26
C GLN A 677 18.29 -6.14 -19.90
N TYR A 678 16.99 -6.42 -19.88
CA TYR A 678 16.43 -7.70 -19.43
C TYR A 678 15.97 -8.61 -20.57
N GLY A 679 16.18 -8.18 -21.82
CA GLY A 679 15.66 -8.84 -23.02
C GLY A 679 14.26 -8.36 -23.38
N ASP A 680 13.87 -8.54 -24.64
CA ASP A 680 12.54 -8.16 -25.12
C ASP A 680 11.49 -9.21 -24.70
N PRO A 681 10.46 -8.86 -23.93
CA PRO A 681 9.44 -9.82 -23.47
C PRO A 681 8.55 -10.39 -24.61
N ARG A 682 8.69 -9.88 -25.83
CA ARG A 682 8.08 -10.45 -27.04
C ARG A 682 8.87 -11.61 -27.63
N ASN A 683 10.15 -11.74 -27.22
CA ASN A 683 10.97 -12.85 -27.66
C ASN A 683 10.59 -14.12 -26.87
N PRO A 684 10.26 -15.25 -27.55
CA PRO A 684 9.87 -16.50 -26.90
C PRO A 684 10.92 -17.07 -25.93
N ARG A 685 12.18 -16.62 -26.03
CA ARG A 685 13.26 -17.04 -25.12
C ARG A 685 13.27 -16.26 -23.79
N VAL A 686 12.51 -15.18 -23.69
CA VAL A 686 12.36 -14.37 -22.47
C VAL A 686 11.07 -14.78 -21.77
N ASP A 687 11.17 -15.27 -20.53
CA ASP A 687 9.99 -15.53 -19.73
C ASP A 687 9.34 -14.18 -19.34
N PRO A 688 8.13 -13.86 -19.84
CA PRO A 688 7.52 -12.56 -19.58
C PRO A 688 7.14 -12.37 -18.12
N ILE A 689 7.01 -13.45 -17.34
CA ILE A 689 6.67 -13.38 -15.91
C ILE A 689 7.92 -12.96 -15.13
N ASP A 690 9.06 -13.58 -15.40
CA ASP A 690 10.33 -13.17 -14.81
C ASP A 690 10.70 -11.74 -15.22
N TRP A 691 10.50 -11.39 -16.50
CA TRP A 691 10.75 -10.03 -16.98
C TRP A 691 9.96 -8.96 -16.21
N ILE A 692 8.69 -9.26 -15.90
CA ILE A 692 7.84 -8.37 -15.09
C ILE A 692 8.34 -8.27 -13.63
N GLU A 693 8.88 -9.36 -13.08
CA GLU A 693 9.45 -9.35 -11.72
C GLU A 693 10.79 -8.60 -11.69
N ASP A 694 11.62 -8.71 -12.74
CA ASP A 694 12.89 -7.99 -12.87
C ASP A 694 12.71 -6.48 -12.96
N THR A 695 11.67 -6.02 -13.67
CA THR A 695 11.48 -4.60 -13.96
C THR A 695 10.92 -3.77 -12.80
N ASP A 696 10.71 -4.36 -11.63
CA ASP A 696 10.16 -3.71 -10.42
C ASP A 696 8.86 -2.91 -10.64
N LEU A 697 8.11 -3.23 -11.68
CA LEU A 697 6.85 -2.59 -12.01
C LEU A 697 5.66 -3.37 -11.48
N ARG A 698 5.42 -3.32 -10.18
CA ARG A 698 4.17 -3.83 -9.56
C ARG A 698 2.90 -3.35 -10.29
N ASN A 699 2.93 -2.13 -10.80
CA ASN A 699 1.81 -1.56 -11.54
C ASN A 699 1.53 -2.28 -12.85
N THR A 700 2.55 -2.79 -13.55
CA THR A 700 2.39 -3.52 -14.82
C THR A 700 1.68 -4.86 -14.64
N GLN A 701 2.03 -5.63 -13.60
CA GLN A 701 1.33 -6.88 -13.25
C GLN A 701 -0.15 -6.63 -12.99
N LEU A 702 -0.45 -5.60 -12.17
CA LEU A 702 -1.82 -5.24 -11.81
C LEU A 702 -2.65 -4.79 -13.01
N ARG A 703 -2.04 -4.06 -13.97
CA ARG A 703 -2.71 -3.62 -15.21
C ARG A 703 -3.03 -4.79 -16.13
N ALA A 704 -2.07 -5.67 -16.38
CA ALA A 704 -2.25 -6.84 -17.25
C ALA A 704 -3.32 -7.80 -16.73
N ALA A 705 -3.30 -8.11 -15.42
CA ALA A 705 -4.30 -8.96 -14.80
C ALA A 705 -5.70 -8.35 -14.85
N ARG A 706 -5.83 -7.04 -14.67
CA ARG A 706 -7.11 -6.32 -14.71
C ARG A 706 -7.70 -6.25 -16.10
N ALA A 707 -6.87 -6.04 -17.13
CA ALA A 707 -7.33 -6.03 -18.52
C ALA A 707 -7.99 -7.36 -18.90
N ARG A 708 -7.36 -8.50 -18.59
CA ARG A 708 -7.94 -9.84 -18.85
C ARG A 708 -9.25 -10.05 -18.11
N LYS A 709 -9.38 -9.55 -16.88
CA LYS A 709 -10.60 -9.68 -16.11
C LYS A 709 -11.75 -8.86 -16.67
N TYR A 710 -11.52 -7.61 -17.03
CA TYR A 710 -12.56 -6.80 -17.66
C TYR A 710 -13.02 -7.41 -19.01
N ALA A 711 -12.09 -8.03 -19.74
CA ALA A 711 -12.45 -8.76 -20.97
C ALA A 711 -13.37 -9.96 -20.71
N SER A 712 -13.18 -10.69 -19.60
CA SER A 712 -14.07 -11.81 -19.24
C SER A 712 -15.43 -11.33 -18.74
N LEU A 713 -15.49 -10.20 -18.00
CA LEU A 713 -16.76 -9.62 -17.54
C LEU A 713 -17.63 -9.09 -18.68
N SER A 714 -17.01 -8.48 -19.71
CA SER A 714 -17.75 -8.01 -20.87
C SER A 714 -18.32 -9.15 -21.74
N ARG A 715 -17.73 -10.36 -21.71
CA ARG A 715 -18.28 -11.55 -22.34
C ARG A 715 -19.43 -12.16 -21.55
N ALA A 716 -19.29 -12.25 -20.21
CA ALA A 716 -20.34 -12.80 -19.33
C ALA A 716 -21.56 -11.88 -19.16
N GLY A 717 -21.49 -10.61 -19.52
CA GLY A 717 -22.62 -9.67 -19.49
C GLY A 717 -23.32 -9.51 -20.85
N ALA A 718 -22.84 -10.20 -21.90
CA ALA A 718 -23.44 -10.23 -23.24
C ALA A 718 -24.26 -11.51 -23.48
N GLU A 719 -24.22 -12.48 -22.54
CA GLU A 719 -25.12 -13.62 -22.42
C GLU A 719 -26.24 -13.35 -21.41
#